data_1fc19e309f263f08ded4ea474563a29a
#
_entry.id   1fc19e309f263f08ded4ea474563a29a
#
_cell.length_a   1.000
_cell.length_b   1.000
_cell.length_c   1.000
_cell.angle_alpha   90.00
_cell.angle_beta   90.00
_cell.angle_gamma   90.00
#
_symmetry.space_group_name_H-M   'P 1'
#
loop_
_entity.id
_entity.type
_entity.pdbx_description
1 polymer ?
#
loop_
_entity_poly.entity_id
_entity_poly.type
_entity_poly.pdbx_seq_one_letter_code
_entity_poly.pdbx_strand_id
1 'polypeptide(L)'
;MNYKLSPKVKEALEIASKEAKTFGSSAIGIEHIVLGILKEGKNKAVNVLSKLGVNIPDLIGEIEHSLANRHDFNKMLSADRKEIPMNKEAENVIRLSLLHAKELKDNFVGTEHIILTILSGENAMSSIFNKMGIDEMTFVQELKKEIAQDDTSKIDKIKNALSDDDDDEPIPSSSSKKSDVKSKTPVLDNFGRDLTKMAIEGKLDPVVGREKEIERVAQILSRRKKNNPILIGEPGVGKSAIAEGLALRIVQRKVPRVLYDKRIVTLDLASLVAGTKYRGQFEERMKAVLSELEKNPDVILFIDEIHTIVGAGGASGSLDASNMFKPALARGELQCIGATTLDEYRQYIEKDGALERRFQKVMIEPTSIDETIQILNNIKNKYEAHHNVVYTPEAIKACVTLTARYITDRFLPDKAIDAMDEVGARVHINNISQHVPQEIIDLEKKIEEIREIKNTVVKSQRFEEAARLRDTERQLVMQLEEAKRKWEEETKNNPVKVTEDDVAEVVSMMSGVPVTKVGETENKKLARMAEALKGKVIGQEEAVQKVVKAIQRNRVGLKDPNKPIGSFIFLGPTGVGKTQLAKELAKYLFDSEDALIRIDMSEYMERFAVSRLIGAPPGYVGYEEGGQLTEKVRRRPYSIVLLDEIEKAHPDVFNMLLQVLDDGHLTDSLGRKIDFRNTVIIMTSNIGARQLKDFGQGVGFTTKAKKENVEEYNRGVIESALKKAFAPEFLNRIDDVIIFKSLEKEDMKKIIELELQGLHKRISELGYALKITENAKEFIIEKGFDPNYGARPLKRAIQKYIEDPLAEEMIKGEASEGDEIEVDYDKAADKIVVNIQKPRSKRSKKGDEPKT
;
A
#
# COMPACT_ATOMS: atom_id res chain seq x y z
N MET A 1 31.82 -8.88 2.69
CA MET A 1 30.61 -9.64 3.05
C MET A 1 31.00 -10.72 4.04
N ASN A 2 30.54 -10.60 5.30
CA ASN A 2 30.85 -11.59 6.34
C ASN A 2 29.83 -12.74 6.30
N TYR A 3 30.04 -13.69 5.40
CA TYR A 3 29.30 -14.95 5.45
C TYR A 3 29.84 -15.83 6.60
N LYS A 4 28.93 -16.42 7.38
CA LYS A 4 29.32 -17.43 8.40
C LYS A 4 29.71 -18.73 7.69
N LEU A 5 30.96 -18.81 7.18
CA LEU A 5 31.52 -20.01 6.55
C LEU A 5 32.09 -20.94 7.60
N SER A 6 31.94 -22.24 7.41
CA SER A 6 32.57 -23.24 8.28
C SER A 6 34.11 -23.19 8.14
N PRO A 7 34.89 -23.62 9.16
CA PRO A 7 36.33 -23.68 9.05
C PRO A 7 36.84 -24.48 7.85
N LYS A 8 36.15 -25.58 7.52
CA LYS A 8 36.44 -26.45 6.38
C LYS A 8 36.24 -25.79 5.03
N VAL A 9 35.22 -24.95 4.91
CA VAL A 9 34.98 -24.14 3.70
C VAL A 9 36.08 -23.10 3.53
N LYS A 10 36.55 -22.47 4.61
CA LYS A 10 37.67 -21.52 4.53
C LYS A 10 38.95 -22.19 4.05
N GLU A 11 39.26 -23.36 4.60
CA GLU A 11 40.39 -24.17 4.18
C GLU A 11 40.33 -24.59 2.70
N ALA A 12 39.13 -25.02 2.25
CA ALA A 12 38.87 -25.38 0.86
C ALA A 12 39.02 -24.19 -0.09
N LEU A 13 38.61 -22.97 0.31
CA LEU A 13 38.76 -21.75 -0.48
C LEU A 13 40.24 -21.30 -0.56
N GLU A 14 41.03 -21.52 0.48
CA GLU A 14 42.48 -21.27 0.43
C GLU A 14 43.19 -22.22 -0.55
N ILE A 15 42.79 -23.52 -0.56
CA ILE A 15 43.28 -24.49 -1.53
C ILE A 15 42.83 -24.11 -2.95
N ALA A 16 41.56 -23.73 -3.13
CA ALA A 16 41.03 -23.26 -4.41
C ALA A 16 41.81 -22.06 -4.97
N SER A 17 42.22 -21.13 -4.12
CA SER A 17 43.05 -20.00 -4.51
C SER A 17 44.47 -20.44 -4.95
N LYS A 18 45.06 -21.45 -4.31
CA LYS A 18 46.34 -22.04 -4.71
C LYS A 18 46.25 -22.76 -6.04
N GLU A 19 45.20 -23.56 -6.23
CA GLU A 19 44.92 -24.26 -7.50
C GLU A 19 44.71 -23.27 -8.66
N ALA A 20 43.93 -22.21 -8.45
CA ALA A 20 43.76 -21.16 -9.45
C ALA A 20 45.08 -20.52 -9.89
N LYS A 21 46.04 -20.40 -8.96
CA LYS A 21 47.41 -19.93 -9.27
C LYS A 21 48.20 -20.96 -10.08
N THR A 22 48.08 -22.24 -9.71
CA THR A 22 48.77 -23.35 -10.36
C THR A 22 48.32 -23.48 -11.82
N PHE A 23 47.05 -23.34 -12.09
CA PHE A 23 46.50 -23.38 -13.45
C PHE A 23 46.54 -22.05 -14.20
N GLY A 24 47.11 -20.99 -13.59
CA GLY A 24 47.27 -19.68 -14.24
C GLY A 24 45.96 -18.95 -14.53
N SER A 25 44.90 -19.23 -13.78
CA SER A 25 43.56 -18.63 -13.97
C SER A 25 43.53 -17.19 -13.46
N SER A 26 42.81 -16.31 -14.17
CA SER A 26 42.65 -14.90 -13.81
C SER A 26 41.68 -14.66 -12.64
N ALA A 27 40.80 -15.64 -12.35
CA ALA A 27 39.85 -15.62 -11.26
C ALA A 27 39.53 -17.02 -10.74
N ILE A 28 39.13 -17.13 -9.47
CA ILE A 28 38.71 -18.37 -8.85
C ILE A 28 37.28 -18.70 -9.40
N GLY A 29 37.14 -19.76 -10.17
CA GLY A 29 35.87 -20.27 -10.68
C GLY A 29 35.29 -21.41 -9.81
N ILE A 30 34.12 -21.91 -10.22
CA ILE A 30 33.43 -23.02 -9.53
C ILE A 30 34.29 -24.28 -9.52
N GLU A 31 35.00 -24.56 -10.61
CA GLU A 31 35.92 -25.70 -10.74
C GLU A 31 37.02 -25.69 -9.68
N HIS A 32 37.62 -24.53 -9.43
CA HIS A 32 38.64 -24.35 -8.40
C HIS A 32 38.08 -24.57 -7.00
N ILE A 33 36.84 -24.14 -6.72
CA ILE A 33 36.19 -24.35 -5.44
C ILE A 33 35.94 -25.85 -5.20
N VAL A 34 35.46 -26.57 -6.23
CA VAL A 34 35.24 -28.00 -6.12
C VAL A 34 36.56 -28.74 -5.92
N LEU A 35 37.63 -28.39 -6.67
CA LEU A 35 38.96 -28.94 -6.42
C LEU A 35 39.45 -28.67 -5.00
N GLY A 36 39.24 -27.48 -4.46
CA GLY A 36 39.58 -27.14 -3.09
C GLY A 36 38.85 -28.00 -2.07
N ILE A 37 37.57 -28.29 -2.28
CA ILE A 37 36.75 -29.16 -1.42
C ILE A 37 37.25 -30.63 -1.51
N LEU A 38 37.52 -31.12 -2.70
CA LEU A 38 38.00 -32.49 -2.92
C LEU A 38 39.40 -32.71 -2.37
N LYS A 39 40.34 -31.77 -2.52
CA LYS A 39 41.71 -31.84 -2.04
C LYS A 39 41.85 -31.64 -0.52
N GLU A 40 40.92 -30.95 0.13
CA GLU A 40 40.83 -30.88 1.60
C GLU A 40 40.56 -32.28 2.20
N GLY A 41 39.66 -33.04 1.54
CA GLY A 41 39.51 -34.48 1.73
C GLY A 41 38.83 -34.96 3.02
N LYS A 42 38.82 -34.17 4.10
CA LYS A 42 38.24 -34.50 5.40
C LYS A 42 36.98 -33.69 5.71
N ASN A 43 36.06 -33.64 4.75
CA ASN A 43 34.82 -32.89 4.89
C ASN A 43 33.58 -33.73 4.55
N LYS A 44 32.42 -33.23 4.93
CA LYS A 44 31.14 -33.91 4.73
C LYS A 44 30.80 -34.17 3.27
N ALA A 45 31.15 -33.22 2.39
CA ALA A 45 30.86 -33.36 0.96
C ALA A 45 31.63 -34.54 0.36
N VAL A 46 32.92 -34.67 0.69
CA VAL A 46 33.76 -35.79 0.22
C VAL A 46 33.27 -37.13 0.77
N ASN A 47 32.85 -37.15 2.04
CA ASN A 47 32.27 -38.37 2.63
C ASN A 47 31.01 -38.85 1.89
N VAL A 48 30.08 -37.93 1.59
CA VAL A 48 28.85 -38.20 0.84
C VAL A 48 29.19 -38.70 -0.56
N LEU A 49 30.08 -38.02 -1.28
CA LEU A 49 30.52 -38.43 -2.62
C LEU A 49 31.17 -39.83 -2.63
N SER A 50 32.03 -40.12 -1.65
CA SER A 50 32.64 -41.46 -1.49
C SER A 50 31.59 -42.55 -1.22
N LYS A 51 30.56 -42.29 -0.41
CA LYS A 51 29.46 -43.23 -0.16
C LYS A 51 28.57 -43.45 -1.40
N LEU A 52 28.47 -42.47 -2.29
CA LEU A 52 27.81 -42.60 -3.57
C LEU A 52 28.65 -43.38 -4.59
N GLY A 53 29.85 -43.87 -4.20
CA GLY A 53 30.70 -44.71 -5.04
C GLY A 53 31.60 -43.92 -5.98
N VAL A 54 31.75 -42.62 -5.78
CA VAL A 54 32.64 -41.78 -6.61
C VAL A 54 34.09 -42.04 -6.24
N ASN A 55 34.93 -42.34 -7.26
CA ASN A 55 36.37 -42.34 -7.08
C ASN A 55 36.92 -40.91 -7.10
N ILE A 56 37.21 -40.37 -5.91
CA ILE A 56 37.64 -38.97 -5.73
C ILE A 56 38.89 -38.63 -6.56
N PRO A 57 39.96 -39.47 -6.66
CA PRO A 57 41.09 -39.24 -7.54
C PRO A 57 40.73 -39.11 -9.01
N ASP A 58 39.79 -39.91 -9.51
CA ASP A 58 39.35 -39.84 -10.92
C ASP A 58 38.59 -38.56 -11.19
N LEU A 59 37.73 -38.11 -10.26
CA LEU A 59 37.01 -36.88 -10.34
C LEU A 59 37.97 -35.67 -10.33
N ILE A 60 38.97 -35.65 -9.49
CA ILE A 60 40.01 -34.63 -9.46
C ILE A 60 40.71 -34.57 -10.81
N GLY A 61 41.12 -35.74 -11.36
CA GLY A 61 41.79 -35.81 -12.68
C GLY A 61 40.92 -35.26 -13.81
N GLU A 62 39.62 -35.51 -13.82
CA GLU A 62 38.69 -35.01 -14.85
C GLU A 62 38.52 -33.49 -14.77
N ILE A 63 38.43 -32.94 -13.54
CA ILE A 63 38.37 -31.50 -13.34
C ILE A 63 39.70 -30.82 -13.73
N GLU A 64 40.82 -31.38 -13.35
CA GLU A 64 42.13 -30.86 -13.74
C GLU A 64 42.35 -30.87 -15.25
N HIS A 65 41.88 -31.94 -15.93
CA HIS A 65 41.93 -32.04 -17.40
C HIS A 65 41.02 -31.01 -18.06
N SER A 66 39.84 -30.76 -17.49
CA SER A 66 38.92 -29.73 -17.95
C SER A 66 39.50 -28.31 -17.81
N LEU A 67 40.23 -28.04 -16.73
CA LEU A 67 40.90 -26.76 -16.50
C LEU A 67 42.14 -26.59 -17.41
N ALA A 68 42.91 -27.65 -17.68
CA ALA A 68 44.09 -27.63 -18.53
C ALA A 68 43.73 -27.38 -20.03
N ASN A 69 42.58 -27.81 -20.49
CA ASN A 69 42.10 -27.64 -21.87
C ASN A 69 41.49 -26.24 -22.14
N ARG A 70 41.23 -25.42 -21.12
CA ARG A 70 40.84 -24.02 -21.29
C ARG A 70 42.11 -23.16 -21.44
N HIS A 71 42.60 -23.02 -22.66
CA HIS A 71 43.65 -22.11 -22.99
C HIS A 71 43.16 -20.66 -22.87
N ASP A 72 43.35 -20.06 -21.70
CA ASP A 72 43.22 -18.60 -21.57
C ASP A 72 44.48 -17.92 -22.10
N PHE A 73 44.27 -17.03 -23.07
CA PHE A 73 45.34 -16.22 -23.74
C PHE A 73 46.01 -15.22 -22.81
N ASN A 74 45.67 -15.17 -21.53
CA ASN A 74 46.18 -14.21 -20.53
C ASN A 74 47.27 -14.76 -19.56
N LYS A 75 47.98 -15.78 -19.99
CA LYS A 75 49.05 -16.40 -19.15
C LYS A 75 50.18 -15.46 -18.68
N MET A 76 50.24 -14.24 -19.20
CA MET A 76 51.37 -13.33 -18.93
C MET A 76 51.17 -12.25 -17.87
N LEU A 77 49.91 -12.10 -17.36
CA LEU A 77 49.54 -11.03 -16.42
C LEU A 77 49.24 -11.49 -15.00
N SER A 78 49.26 -12.79 -14.70
CA SER A 78 48.78 -13.34 -13.43
C SER A 78 49.86 -13.73 -12.41
N ALA A 79 51.15 -13.68 -12.79
CA ALA A 79 52.25 -14.16 -11.93
C ALA A 79 52.57 -13.29 -10.68
N ASP A 80 52.09 -12.04 -10.62
CA ASP A 80 52.42 -11.07 -9.57
C ASP A 80 51.30 -10.63 -8.64
N ARG A 81 50.10 -11.20 -8.75
CA ARG A 81 48.96 -10.82 -7.87
C ARG A 81 48.95 -11.65 -6.58
N LYS A 82 49.06 -10.98 -5.44
CA LYS A 82 49.00 -11.61 -4.09
C LYS A 82 47.66 -12.32 -3.83
N GLU A 83 46.54 -11.84 -4.38
CA GLU A 83 45.19 -12.41 -4.22
C GLU A 83 44.53 -12.48 -5.57
N ILE A 84 43.89 -13.62 -5.92
CA ILE A 84 43.08 -13.80 -7.11
C ILE A 84 41.62 -13.58 -6.75
N PRO A 85 40.87 -12.68 -7.46
CA PRO A 85 39.45 -12.47 -7.18
C PRO A 85 38.58 -13.67 -7.58
N MET A 86 37.44 -13.86 -6.97
CA MET A 86 36.44 -14.81 -7.42
C MET A 86 35.70 -14.28 -8.65
N ASN A 87 35.28 -15.18 -9.55
CA ASN A 87 34.39 -14.83 -10.62
C ASN A 87 32.92 -14.69 -10.10
N LYS A 88 32.07 -14.05 -10.87
CA LYS A 88 30.65 -13.83 -10.48
C LYS A 88 29.88 -15.11 -10.23
N GLU A 89 30.20 -16.19 -10.95
CA GLU A 89 29.54 -17.48 -10.79
C GLU A 89 29.91 -18.12 -9.46
N ALA A 90 31.20 -18.14 -9.09
CA ALA A 90 31.69 -18.64 -7.81
C ALA A 90 31.13 -17.84 -6.63
N GLU A 91 31.05 -16.50 -6.72
CA GLU A 91 30.41 -15.64 -5.72
C GLU A 91 28.92 -15.97 -5.55
N ASN A 92 28.22 -16.20 -6.65
CA ASN A 92 26.80 -16.57 -6.63
C ASN A 92 26.59 -17.95 -5.99
N VAL A 93 27.44 -18.94 -6.26
CA VAL A 93 27.36 -20.26 -5.63
C VAL A 93 27.52 -20.13 -4.12
N ILE A 94 28.51 -19.38 -3.62
CA ILE A 94 28.68 -19.17 -2.18
C ILE A 94 27.48 -18.43 -1.57
N ARG A 95 26.89 -17.48 -2.29
CA ARG A 95 25.71 -16.76 -1.81
C ARG A 95 24.46 -17.65 -1.75
N LEU A 96 24.23 -18.48 -2.75
CA LEU A 96 23.09 -19.38 -2.81
C LEU A 96 23.24 -20.57 -1.82
N SER A 97 24.48 -20.99 -1.52
CA SER A 97 24.72 -22.05 -0.52
C SER A 97 24.27 -21.67 0.90
N LEU A 98 24.11 -20.35 1.18
CA LEU A 98 23.45 -19.86 2.41
C LEU A 98 21.98 -20.25 2.50
N LEU A 99 21.27 -20.36 1.37
CA LEU A 99 19.87 -20.78 1.34
C LEU A 99 19.76 -22.27 1.71
N HIS A 100 20.61 -23.11 1.11
CA HIS A 100 20.65 -24.54 1.42
C HIS A 100 21.11 -24.82 2.88
N ALA A 101 22.04 -24.01 3.41
CA ALA A 101 22.41 -24.10 4.83
C ALA A 101 21.21 -23.78 5.75
N LYS A 102 20.41 -22.79 5.41
CA LYS A 102 19.16 -22.46 6.15
C LYS A 102 18.10 -23.56 6.01
N GLU A 103 17.95 -24.14 4.82
CA GLU A 103 17.02 -25.26 4.57
C GLU A 103 17.39 -26.48 5.40
N LEU A 104 18.68 -26.78 5.54
CA LEU A 104 19.19 -27.87 6.36
C LEU A 104 19.35 -27.51 7.85
N LYS A 105 18.95 -26.26 8.24
CA LYS A 105 19.02 -25.72 9.62
C LYS A 105 20.43 -25.65 10.20
N ASP A 106 21.43 -25.51 9.36
CA ASP A 106 22.83 -25.33 9.77
C ASP A 106 23.17 -23.85 9.99
N ASN A 107 23.90 -23.56 11.08
CA ASN A 107 24.31 -22.21 11.45
C ASN A 107 25.47 -21.65 10.60
N PHE A 108 26.16 -22.52 9.85
CA PHE A 108 27.32 -22.18 9.02
C PHE A 108 27.18 -22.85 7.65
N VAL A 109 27.71 -22.20 6.62
CA VAL A 109 27.80 -22.81 5.30
C VAL A 109 28.89 -23.87 5.34
N GLY A 110 28.55 -25.13 5.14
CA GLY A 110 29.43 -26.28 5.02
C GLY A 110 29.79 -26.57 3.56
N THR A 111 30.77 -27.50 3.36
CA THR A 111 31.18 -27.95 2.03
C THR A 111 30.07 -28.68 1.28
N GLU A 112 29.21 -29.37 2.01
CA GLU A 112 27.99 -30.05 1.51
C GLU A 112 27.01 -29.10 0.90
N HIS A 113 26.82 -27.91 1.48
CA HIS A 113 25.92 -26.87 0.96
C HIS A 113 26.42 -26.28 -0.36
N ILE A 114 27.73 -26.15 -0.51
CA ILE A 114 28.35 -25.66 -1.74
C ILE A 114 28.19 -26.68 -2.86
N ILE A 115 28.46 -27.97 -2.62
CA ILE A 115 28.28 -29.02 -3.61
C ILE A 115 26.80 -29.13 -4.00
N LEU A 116 25.89 -29.07 -3.05
CA LEU A 116 24.45 -29.08 -3.31
C LEU A 116 24.03 -27.92 -4.22
N THR A 117 24.52 -26.71 -3.95
CA THR A 117 24.26 -25.53 -4.80
C THR A 117 24.80 -25.69 -6.21
N ILE A 118 25.93 -26.36 -6.36
CA ILE A 118 26.52 -26.63 -7.68
C ILE A 118 25.70 -27.65 -8.44
N LEU A 119 25.17 -28.67 -7.78
CA LEU A 119 24.32 -29.71 -8.37
C LEU A 119 22.94 -29.19 -8.77
N SER A 120 22.38 -28.24 -8.04
CA SER A 120 21.08 -27.62 -8.34
C SER A 120 21.14 -26.59 -9.46
N GLY A 121 22.34 -26.17 -9.91
CA GLY A 121 22.53 -25.18 -10.98
C GLY A 121 22.95 -25.79 -12.31
N GLU A 122 22.61 -25.14 -13.43
CA GLU A 122 23.14 -25.49 -14.76
C GLU A 122 24.54 -24.89 -14.93
N ASN A 123 25.59 -25.68 -14.66
CA ASN A 123 27.01 -25.25 -14.76
C ASN A 123 27.90 -26.39 -15.27
N ALA A 124 29.14 -26.07 -15.63
CA ALA A 124 30.09 -27.05 -16.16
C ALA A 124 30.35 -28.22 -15.18
N MET A 125 30.36 -27.92 -13.87
CA MET A 125 30.60 -28.92 -12.84
C MET A 125 29.39 -29.83 -12.62
N SER A 126 28.14 -29.30 -12.68
CA SER A 126 26.94 -30.12 -12.61
C SER A 126 26.90 -31.13 -13.77
N SER A 127 27.36 -30.73 -14.95
CA SER A 127 27.49 -31.66 -16.12
C SER A 127 28.48 -32.81 -15.88
N ILE A 128 29.60 -32.55 -15.18
CA ILE A 128 30.58 -33.59 -14.83
C ILE A 128 30.00 -34.53 -13.77
N PHE A 129 29.34 -34.00 -12.74
CA PHE A 129 28.71 -34.81 -11.73
C PHE A 129 27.60 -35.71 -12.30
N ASN A 130 26.75 -35.17 -13.21
CA ASN A 130 25.69 -35.90 -13.89
C ASN A 130 26.24 -37.06 -14.76
N LYS A 131 27.39 -36.88 -15.42
CA LYS A 131 28.06 -37.96 -16.18
C LYS A 131 28.53 -39.10 -15.26
N MET A 132 28.84 -38.80 -14.01
CA MET A 132 29.19 -39.78 -13.00
C MET A 132 27.98 -40.38 -12.25
N GLY A 133 26.74 -40.01 -12.69
CA GLY A 133 25.50 -40.51 -12.10
C GLY A 133 25.11 -39.84 -10.77
N ILE A 134 25.66 -38.66 -10.49
CA ILE A 134 25.38 -37.90 -9.26
C ILE A 134 24.46 -36.73 -9.65
N ASP A 135 23.20 -36.82 -9.21
CA ASP A 135 22.24 -35.74 -9.29
C ASP A 135 21.95 -35.14 -7.89
N GLU A 136 21.26 -34.01 -7.88
CA GLU A 136 20.87 -33.30 -6.64
C GLU A 136 20.10 -34.23 -5.69
N MET A 137 19.19 -35.07 -6.22
CA MET A 137 18.34 -35.94 -5.39
C MET A 137 19.12 -37.03 -4.71
N THR A 138 20.04 -37.71 -5.41
CA THR A 138 20.88 -38.75 -4.87
C THR A 138 21.83 -38.21 -3.80
N PHE A 139 22.40 -37.02 -4.04
CA PHE A 139 23.28 -36.38 -3.07
C PHE A 139 22.55 -36.00 -1.78
N VAL A 140 21.34 -35.39 -1.89
CA VAL A 140 20.51 -35.02 -0.74
C VAL A 140 20.06 -36.23 0.07
N GLN A 141 19.70 -37.35 -0.61
CA GLN A 141 19.29 -38.57 0.11
C GLN A 141 20.41 -39.15 0.95
N GLU A 142 21.62 -39.20 0.40
CA GLU A 142 22.78 -39.74 1.11
C GLU A 142 23.27 -38.80 2.23
N LEU A 143 23.22 -37.47 1.99
CA LEU A 143 23.51 -36.45 3.00
C LEU A 143 22.57 -36.57 4.21
N LYS A 144 21.26 -36.78 3.99
CA LYS A 144 20.28 -37.01 5.06
C LYS A 144 20.54 -38.27 5.86
N LYS A 145 20.99 -39.36 5.20
CA LYS A 145 21.38 -40.57 5.91
C LYS A 145 22.63 -40.35 6.76
N GLU A 146 23.59 -39.60 6.28
CA GLU A 146 24.81 -39.30 7.03
C GLU A 146 24.53 -38.43 8.27
N ILE A 147 23.66 -37.43 8.16
CA ILE A 147 23.22 -36.58 9.28
C ILE A 147 22.47 -37.46 10.33
N ALA A 148 21.61 -38.40 9.89
CA ALA A 148 20.89 -39.30 10.79
C ALA A 148 21.85 -40.33 11.49
N GLN A 149 22.93 -40.73 10.86
CA GLN A 149 23.94 -41.65 11.45
C GLN A 149 24.85 -40.91 12.45
N ASP A 150 25.15 -39.63 12.19
CA ASP A 150 25.94 -38.81 13.13
C ASP A 150 25.17 -38.55 14.44
N ASP A 151 23.82 -38.38 14.37
CA ASP A 151 23.01 -38.26 15.56
C ASP A 151 22.86 -39.60 16.35
N THR A 152 22.79 -40.73 15.67
CA THR A 152 22.78 -42.07 16.33
C THR A 152 24.11 -42.38 16.98
N SER A 153 25.24 -42.06 16.37
CA SER A 153 26.58 -42.28 16.94
C SER A 153 26.86 -41.42 18.17
N LYS A 154 26.26 -40.22 18.26
CA LYS A 154 26.29 -39.39 19.47
C LYS A 154 25.42 -39.97 20.60
N ILE A 155 24.28 -40.60 20.27
CA ILE A 155 23.39 -41.25 21.24
C ILE A 155 24.05 -42.55 21.80
N ASP A 156 24.74 -43.31 20.97
CA ASP A 156 25.43 -44.54 21.42
C ASP A 156 26.68 -44.23 22.26
N LYS A 157 27.39 -43.15 21.99
CA LYS A 157 28.49 -42.67 22.86
C LYS A 157 27.98 -42.14 24.20
N ILE A 158 26.76 -41.60 24.26
CA ILE A 158 26.12 -41.18 25.51
C ILE A 158 25.55 -42.38 26.27
N LYS A 159 25.08 -43.44 25.61
CA LYS A 159 24.65 -44.69 26.24
C LYS A 159 25.78 -45.48 26.84
N ASN A 160 26.95 -45.57 26.19
CA ASN A 160 28.14 -46.25 26.69
C ASN A 160 28.91 -45.50 27.79
N ALA A 161 28.58 -44.20 28.01
CA ALA A 161 29.11 -43.41 29.13
C ALA A 161 28.23 -43.45 30.39
N LEU A 162 27.07 -44.12 30.33
CA LEU A 162 26.09 -44.21 31.42
C LEU A 162 25.95 -45.62 32.02
N SER A 163 26.87 -46.52 31.69
CA SER A 163 26.93 -47.87 32.28
C SER A 163 28.29 -48.15 32.93
N ASP A 164 28.65 -47.43 33.96
CA ASP A 164 29.52 -47.88 35.01
C ASP A 164 29.47 -46.90 36.19
N ASP A 165 29.28 -47.58 37.34
CA ASP A 165 29.46 -47.14 38.71
C ASP A 165 28.37 -46.37 39.48
N ASP A 166 27.81 -47.19 40.38
CA ASP A 166 27.22 -46.83 41.67
C ASP A 166 28.29 -46.11 42.55
N ASP A 167 27.90 -45.06 43.27
CA ASP A 167 28.04 -44.88 44.71
C ASP A 167 27.86 -43.40 45.10
N ASP A 168 26.94 -43.22 46.00
CA ASP A 168 26.70 -42.26 47.11
C ASP A 168 27.37 -40.88 47.23
N GLU A 169 26.47 -40.00 47.52
CA GLU A 169 26.37 -38.86 48.49
C GLU A 169 26.58 -37.41 48.00
N PRO A 170 25.94 -36.38 48.70
CA PRO A 170 25.29 -35.26 48.04
C PRO A 170 25.92 -33.88 48.34
N ILE A 171 25.34 -32.84 47.61
CA ILE A 171 25.28 -31.37 47.94
C ILE A 171 26.43 -30.49 47.39
N PRO A 172 26.18 -29.14 47.07
CA PRO A 172 25.00 -28.41 46.64
C PRO A 172 25.19 -27.46 45.42
N SER A 173 24.01 -27.13 44.90
CA SER A 173 23.59 -25.82 44.29
C SER A 173 24.49 -25.02 43.37
N SER A 174 23.99 -24.80 42.24
CA SER A 174 23.66 -23.56 41.51
C SER A 174 24.06 -23.61 40.04
N SER A 175 23.07 -23.68 39.20
CA SER A 175 22.89 -22.88 37.99
C SER A 175 21.86 -23.56 37.09
N SER A 176 20.79 -22.83 36.86
CA SER A 176 19.62 -23.17 36.09
C SER A 176 19.98 -23.58 34.65
N LYS A 177 19.89 -24.89 34.35
CA LYS A 177 19.68 -25.37 32.97
C LYS A 177 18.16 -25.59 32.82
N LYS A 178 17.54 -24.71 31.97
CA LYS A 178 16.18 -24.95 31.50
C LYS A 178 16.12 -26.30 30.83
N SER A 179 15.39 -27.24 31.45
CA SER A 179 14.99 -28.50 30.86
C SER A 179 14.03 -28.25 29.73
N ASP A 180 14.45 -28.45 28.47
CA ASP A 180 13.55 -28.55 27.33
C ASP A 180 12.61 -29.74 27.53
N VAL A 181 11.40 -29.45 28.00
CA VAL A 181 10.30 -30.41 28.03
C VAL A 181 9.97 -30.72 26.57
N LYS A 182 10.23 -31.95 26.14
CA LYS A 182 9.83 -32.41 24.78
C LYS A 182 8.34 -32.12 24.61
N SER A 183 8.00 -31.29 23.63
CA SER A 183 6.63 -30.95 23.29
C SER A 183 5.82 -32.21 23.00
N LYS A 184 4.58 -32.28 23.50
CA LYS A 184 3.65 -33.38 23.19
C LYS A 184 3.14 -33.33 21.76
N THR A 185 3.33 -32.24 21.06
CA THR A 185 2.79 -31.94 19.72
C THR A 185 3.88 -31.38 18.79
N PRO A 186 4.95 -32.13 18.47
CA PRO A 186 6.09 -31.63 17.70
C PRO A 186 5.73 -31.26 16.24
N VAL A 187 4.79 -32.00 15.63
CA VAL A 187 4.36 -31.69 14.25
C VAL A 187 3.53 -30.40 14.20
N LEU A 188 2.57 -30.26 15.12
CA LEU A 188 1.73 -29.08 15.23
C LEU A 188 2.56 -27.82 15.55
N ASP A 189 3.56 -27.95 16.42
CA ASP A 189 4.43 -26.83 16.80
C ASP A 189 5.31 -26.32 15.63
N ASN A 190 5.52 -27.13 14.58
CA ASN A 190 6.22 -26.69 13.36
C ASN A 190 5.34 -25.86 12.43
N PHE A 191 4.02 -26.06 12.46
CA PHE A 191 3.05 -25.41 11.57
C PHE A 191 2.06 -24.50 12.31
N GLY A 192 2.25 -24.31 13.62
CA GLY A 192 1.35 -23.54 14.44
C GLY A 192 2.05 -22.70 15.51
N ARG A 193 1.28 -21.78 16.10
CA ARG A 193 1.70 -20.96 17.24
C ARG A 193 0.84 -21.28 18.45
N ASP A 194 1.44 -21.64 19.57
CA ASP A 194 0.74 -21.92 20.82
C ASP A 194 0.39 -20.61 21.53
N LEU A 195 -0.87 -20.17 21.42
CA LEU A 195 -1.38 -18.95 22.05
C LEU A 195 -1.36 -19.06 23.58
N THR A 196 -1.62 -20.23 24.13
CA THR A 196 -1.61 -20.43 25.59
C THR A 196 -0.20 -20.29 26.14
N LYS A 197 0.81 -20.80 25.45
CA LYS A 197 2.22 -20.62 25.81
C LYS A 197 2.62 -19.15 25.72
N MET A 198 2.22 -18.45 24.64
CA MET A 198 2.45 -17.01 24.49
C MET A 198 1.76 -16.19 25.60
N ALA A 199 0.57 -16.61 26.04
CA ALA A 199 -0.13 -16.00 27.17
C ALA A 199 0.65 -16.15 28.49
N ILE A 200 1.23 -17.33 28.75
CA ILE A 200 2.08 -17.58 29.93
C ILE A 200 3.36 -16.71 29.87
N GLU A 201 3.94 -16.55 28.69
CA GLU A 201 5.14 -15.75 28.48
C GLU A 201 4.84 -14.22 28.47
N GLY A 202 3.58 -13.80 28.60
CA GLY A 202 3.17 -12.38 28.61
C GLY A 202 3.34 -11.68 27.23
N LYS A 203 3.38 -12.44 26.15
CA LYS A 203 3.57 -11.91 24.79
C LYS A 203 2.27 -11.47 24.11
N LEU A 204 1.11 -11.88 24.63
CA LEU A 204 -0.19 -11.50 24.09
C LEU A 204 -0.64 -10.15 24.66
N ASP A 205 -1.43 -9.44 23.87
CA ASP A 205 -2.04 -8.19 24.27
C ASP A 205 -3.31 -8.44 25.10
N PRO A 206 -3.61 -7.57 26.08
CA PRO A 206 -4.86 -7.67 26.82
C PRO A 206 -6.04 -7.35 25.90
N VAL A 207 -7.02 -8.23 25.87
CA VAL A 207 -8.23 -8.09 25.04
C VAL A 207 -9.30 -7.38 25.85
N VAL A 208 -9.88 -6.31 25.27
CA VAL A 208 -10.89 -5.45 25.89
C VAL A 208 -12.15 -5.43 25.03
N GLY A 209 -13.31 -5.33 25.67
CA GLY A 209 -14.61 -5.14 25.00
C GLY A 209 -15.15 -6.41 24.30
N ARG A 210 -14.53 -7.58 24.51
CA ARG A 210 -14.94 -8.86 23.89
C ARG A 210 -15.36 -9.92 24.91
N GLU A 211 -15.76 -9.49 26.11
CA GLU A 211 -16.10 -10.40 27.21
C GLU A 211 -17.24 -11.35 26.86
N LYS A 212 -18.28 -10.82 26.19
CA LYS A 212 -19.49 -11.57 25.82
C LYS A 212 -19.18 -12.62 24.74
N GLU A 213 -18.41 -12.24 23.75
CA GLU A 213 -18.01 -13.11 22.63
C GLU A 213 -17.08 -14.22 23.14
N ILE A 214 -16.08 -13.92 23.97
CA ILE A 214 -15.18 -14.91 24.59
C ILE A 214 -15.97 -15.88 25.49
N GLU A 215 -16.89 -15.37 26.29
CA GLU A 215 -17.78 -16.21 27.11
C GLU A 215 -18.64 -17.11 26.23
N ARG A 216 -19.21 -16.58 25.15
CA ARG A 216 -19.98 -17.37 24.19
C ARG A 216 -19.17 -18.45 23.52
N VAL A 217 -17.93 -18.17 23.11
CA VAL A 217 -16.97 -19.16 22.56
C VAL A 217 -16.69 -20.24 23.61
N ALA A 218 -16.39 -19.85 24.85
CA ALA A 218 -16.15 -20.79 25.95
C ALA A 218 -17.36 -21.70 26.25
N GLN A 219 -18.60 -21.14 26.21
CA GLN A 219 -19.83 -21.92 26.35
C GLN A 219 -20.00 -22.93 25.21
N ILE A 220 -19.71 -22.53 23.94
CA ILE A 220 -19.84 -23.42 22.79
C ILE A 220 -18.82 -24.56 22.91
N LEU A 221 -17.54 -24.28 23.21
CA LEU A 221 -16.48 -25.26 23.40
C LEU A 221 -16.79 -26.27 24.52
N SER A 222 -17.57 -25.87 25.53
CA SER A 222 -17.98 -26.73 26.65
C SER A 222 -19.17 -27.66 26.30
N ARG A 223 -19.75 -27.57 25.09
CA ARG A 223 -20.92 -28.39 24.71
C ARG A 223 -20.48 -29.79 24.30
N ARG A 224 -21.37 -30.74 24.48
CA ARG A 224 -21.15 -32.13 24.05
C ARG A 224 -21.17 -32.35 22.56
N LYS A 225 -22.01 -31.57 21.82
CA LYS A 225 -22.16 -31.63 20.35
C LYS A 225 -22.19 -30.20 19.83
N LYS A 226 -21.78 -29.99 18.58
CA LYS A 226 -21.63 -28.66 17.96
C LYS A 226 -20.77 -27.73 18.83
N ASN A 227 -19.63 -28.28 19.26
CA ASN A 227 -18.67 -27.64 20.17
C ASN A 227 -17.57 -26.85 19.42
N ASN A 228 -17.75 -26.61 18.14
CA ASN A 228 -16.83 -25.81 17.33
C ASN A 228 -17.45 -24.44 17.02
N PRO A 229 -16.98 -23.35 17.65
CA PRO A 229 -17.43 -22.01 17.30
C PRO A 229 -16.78 -21.56 15.98
N ILE A 230 -17.55 -20.81 15.19
CA ILE A 230 -17.05 -20.06 14.04
C ILE A 230 -17.31 -18.58 14.24
N LEU A 231 -16.25 -17.79 14.24
CA LEU A 231 -16.26 -16.33 14.39
C LEU A 231 -16.50 -15.72 13.02
N ILE A 232 -17.62 -15.00 12.88
CA ILE A 232 -18.02 -14.39 11.63
C ILE A 232 -18.06 -12.88 11.83
N GLY A 233 -17.32 -12.15 11.02
CA GLY A 233 -17.28 -10.69 11.08
C GLY A 233 -16.40 -10.10 9.99
N GLU A 234 -16.51 -8.80 9.78
CA GLU A 234 -15.73 -8.08 8.79
C GLU A 234 -14.21 -8.18 9.05
N PRO A 235 -13.34 -7.97 8.03
CA PRO A 235 -11.90 -7.89 8.25
C PRO A 235 -11.56 -6.79 9.27
N GLY A 236 -10.57 -7.04 10.13
CA GLY A 236 -10.10 -6.03 11.09
C GLY A 236 -10.98 -5.79 12.33
N VAL A 237 -12.08 -6.54 12.53
CA VAL A 237 -12.92 -6.39 13.75
C VAL A 237 -12.35 -7.09 14.99
N GLY A 238 -11.21 -7.79 14.88
CA GLY A 238 -10.55 -8.44 16.02
C GLY A 238 -11.00 -9.89 16.26
N LYS A 239 -11.30 -10.67 15.21
CA LYS A 239 -11.65 -12.10 15.34
C LYS A 239 -10.55 -12.92 16.00
N SER A 240 -9.30 -12.72 15.60
CA SER A 240 -8.13 -13.44 16.14
C SER A 240 -7.86 -13.05 17.61
N ALA A 241 -8.12 -11.79 17.99
CA ALA A 241 -8.01 -11.33 19.36
C ALA A 241 -8.95 -12.07 20.34
N ILE A 242 -10.10 -12.59 19.87
CA ILE A 242 -10.99 -13.38 20.70
C ILE A 242 -10.34 -14.72 21.10
N ALA A 243 -9.60 -15.37 20.18
CA ALA A 243 -8.87 -16.60 20.48
C ALA A 243 -7.71 -16.32 21.45
N GLU A 244 -7.00 -15.22 21.27
CA GLU A 244 -5.95 -14.74 22.20
C GLU A 244 -6.52 -14.42 23.57
N GLY A 245 -7.65 -13.71 23.64
CA GLY A 245 -8.36 -13.40 24.87
C GLY A 245 -8.85 -14.65 25.59
N LEU A 246 -9.30 -15.67 24.87
CA LEU A 246 -9.65 -16.97 25.45
C LEU A 246 -8.42 -17.66 26.02
N ALA A 247 -7.28 -17.65 25.33
CA ALA A 247 -6.02 -18.20 25.83
C ALA A 247 -5.56 -17.51 27.13
N LEU A 248 -5.65 -16.16 27.19
CA LEU A 248 -5.36 -15.41 28.41
C LEU A 248 -6.29 -15.80 29.56
N ARG A 249 -7.60 -15.97 29.28
CA ARG A 249 -8.56 -16.39 30.33
C ARG A 249 -8.36 -17.83 30.79
N ILE A 250 -7.91 -18.74 29.91
CA ILE A 250 -7.53 -20.12 30.30
C ILE A 250 -6.37 -20.08 31.30
N VAL A 251 -5.31 -19.34 30.97
CA VAL A 251 -4.14 -19.17 31.87
C VAL A 251 -4.52 -18.56 33.19
N GLN A 252 -5.43 -17.56 33.17
CA GLN A 252 -5.95 -16.92 34.40
C GLN A 252 -7.01 -17.75 35.13
N ARG A 253 -7.39 -18.93 34.60
CA ARG A 253 -8.47 -19.79 35.14
C ARG A 253 -9.84 -19.09 35.24
N LYS A 254 -10.10 -18.11 34.35
CA LYS A 254 -11.38 -17.38 34.27
C LYS A 254 -12.29 -17.95 33.18
N VAL A 255 -12.32 -19.27 33.05
CA VAL A 255 -13.14 -20.04 32.09
C VAL A 255 -13.83 -21.18 32.81
N PRO A 256 -14.82 -21.87 32.20
CA PRO A 256 -15.39 -23.09 32.76
C PRO A 256 -14.31 -24.17 33.02
N ARG A 257 -14.48 -24.97 34.07
CA ARG A 257 -13.50 -25.99 34.51
C ARG A 257 -13.07 -26.96 33.39
N VAL A 258 -13.97 -27.24 32.45
CA VAL A 258 -13.71 -28.11 31.28
C VAL A 258 -12.59 -27.57 30.38
N LEU A 259 -12.30 -26.27 30.45
CA LEU A 259 -11.29 -25.60 29.62
C LEU A 259 -9.98 -25.27 30.36
N TYR A 260 -9.83 -25.60 31.65
CA TYR A 260 -8.67 -25.20 32.47
C TYR A 260 -7.33 -25.70 31.96
N ASP A 261 -7.30 -26.92 31.42
CA ASP A 261 -6.07 -27.56 30.95
C ASP A 261 -5.98 -27.61 29.41
N LYS A 262 -6.83 -26.83 28.72
CA LYS A 262 -6.82 -26.76 27.27
C LYS A 262 -5.74 -25.82 26.77
N ARG A 263 -5.16 -26.19 25.62
CA ARG A 263 -4.19 -25.39 24.88
C ARG A 263 -4.82 -24.88 23.58
N ILE A 264 -4.66 -23.61 23.28
CA ILE A 264 -5.10 -23.05 21.99
C ILE A 264 -3.88 -22.90 21.09
N VAL A 265 -3.92 -23.56 19.94
CA VAL A 265 -2.85 -23.50 18.93
C VAL A 265 -3.41 -22.98 17.62
N THR A 266 -2.83 -21.90 17.10
CA THR A 266 -3.18 -21.35 15.78
C THR A 266 -2.52 -22.22 14.71
N LEU A 267 -3.27 -22.68 13.72
CA LEU A 267 -2.75 -23.40 12.56
C LEU A 267 -2.52 -22.43 11.41
N ASP A 268 -1.29 -22.40 10.91
CA ASP A 268 -0.94 -21.65 9.69
C ASP A 268 -1.04 -22.57 8.47
N LEU A 269 -2.13 -22.43 7.73
CA LEU A 269 -2.38 -23.21 6.52
C LEU A 269 -1.40 -22.89 5.39
N ALA A 270 -0.92 -21.66 5.32
CA ALA A 270 0.04 -21.25 4.31
C ALA A 270 1.38 -21.97 4.51
N SER A 271 1.82 -22.13 5.77
CA SER A 271 3.02 -22.89 6.14
C SER A 271 2.91 -24.38 5.82
N LEU A 272 1.71 -24.96 5.90
CA LEU A 272 1.46 -26.36 5.52
C LEU A 272 1.59 -26.59 4.01
N VAL A 273 1.17 -25.62 3.21
CA VAL A 273 1.24 -25.66 1.73
C VAL A 273 2.64 -25.27 1.23
N ALA A 274 3.35 -24.41 1.94
CA ALA A 274 4.65 -23.92 1.53
C ALA A 274 5.67 -25.09 1.32
N GLY A 275 6.34 -25.08 0.17
CA GLY A 275 7.33 -26.12 -0.21
C GLY A 275 6.76 -27.47 -0.62
N THR A 276 5.42 -27.61 -0.75
CA THR A 276 4.83 -28.83 -1.31
C THR A 276 4.73 -28.73 -2.82
N LYS A 277 5.50 -29.53 -3.56
CA LYS A 277 5.42 -29.60 -5.04
C LYS A 277 4.26 -30.50 -5.51
N TYR A 278 3.80 -31.40 -4.66
CA TYR A 278 2.78 -32.40 -4.98
C TYR A 278 1.68 -32.44 -3.91
N ARG A 279 0.44 -32.64 -4.35
CA ARG A 279 -0.76 -32.76 -3.50
C ARG A 279 -0.57 -33.79 -2.35
N GLY A 280 0.10 -34.91 -2.60
CA GLY A 280 0.33 -35.95 -1.60
C GLY A 280 1.15 -35.49 -0.39
N GLN A 281 2.09 -34.58 -0.56
CA GLN A 281 2.92 -34.08 0.54
C GLN A 281 2.11 -33.21 1.51
N PHE A 282 1.20 -32.40 1.00
CA PHE A 282 0.27 -31.62 1.83
C PHE A 282 -0.69 -32.55 2.60
N GLU A 283 -1.26 -33.57 1.90
CA GLU A 283 -2.16 -34.53 2.52
C GLU A 283 -1.45 -35.31 3.64
N GLU A 284 -0.18 -35.65 3.44
CA GLU A 284 0.64 -36.33 4.45
C GLU A 284 0.91 -35.46 5.69
N ARG A 285 1.30 -34.19 5.48
CA ARG A 285 1.48 -33.24 6.59
C ARG A 285 0.19 -33.03 7.36
N MET A 286 -0.94 -32.83 6.64
CA MET A 286 -2.25 -32.66 7.25
C MET A 286 -2.68 -33.90 8.04
N LYS A 287 -2.47 -35.12 7.52
CA LYS A 287 -2.72 -36.35 8.25
C LYS A 287 -1.89 -36.46 9.53
N ALA A 288 -0.62 -36.06 9.46
CA ALA A 288 0.25 -36.06 10.63
C ALA A 288 -0.26 -35.10 11.72
N VAL A 289 -0.68 -33.86 11.34
CA VAL A 289 -1.29 -32.90 12.26
C VAL A 289 -2.58 -33.44 12.86
N LEU A 290 -3.49 -34.01 12.05
CA LEU A 290 -4.75 -34.57 12.54
C LEU A 290 -4.52 -35.74 13.49
N SER A 291 -3.59 -36.65 13.17
CA SER A 291 -3.25 -37.80 14.04
C SER A 291 -2.63 -37.34 15.37
N GLU A 292 -1.91 -36.23 15.38
CA GLU A 292 -1.35 -35.67 16.61
C GLU A 292 -2.45 -34.99 17.46
N LEU A 293 -3.43 -34.34 16.83
CA LEU A 293 -4.61 -33.75 17.49
C LEU A 293 -5.54 -34.81 18.09
N GLU A 294 -5.76 -35.95 17.40
CA GLU A 294 -6.54 -37.07 17.89
C GLU A 294 -5.93 -37.67 19.15
N LYS A 295 -4.59 -37.68 19.27
CA LYS A 295 -3.87 -38.17 20.47
C LYS A 295 -3.85 -37.16 21.63
N ASN A 296 -4.06 -35.90 21.35
CA ASN A 296 -4.02 -34.79 22.32
C ASN A 296 -5.33 -34.01 22.37
N PRO A 297 -6.38 -34.56 23.02
CA PRO A 297 -7.71 -33.94 23.06
C PRO A 297 -7.78 -32.66 23.90
N ASP A 298 -6.69 -32.27 24.56
CA ASP A 298 -6.51 -31.02 25.28
C ASP A 298 -6.17 -29.84 24.40
N VAL A 299 -5.88 -30.07 23.09
CA VAL A 299 -5.60 -29.02 22.12
C VAL A 299 -6.88 -28.53 21.44
N ILE A 300 -7.07 -27.22 21.45
CA ILE A 300 -8.08 -26.51 20.66
C ILE A 300 -7.36 -25.84 19.50
N LEU A 301 -7.77 -26.18 18.27
CA LEU A 301 -7.19 -25.61 17.08
C LEU A 301 -7.86 -24.27 16.74
N PHE A 302 -7.10 -23.20 16.57
CA PHE A 302 -7.61 -21.95 15.98
C PHE A 302 -7.19 -21.86 14.52
N ILE A 303 -8.17 -21.69 13.63
CA ILE A 303 -7.93 -21.57 12.18
C ILE A 303 -8.49 -20.23 11.73
N ASP A 304 -7.58 -19.33 11.43
CA ASP A 304 -7.97 -18.07 10.78
C ASP A 304 -8.25 -18.34 9.29
N GLU A 305 -9.14 -17.57 8.70
CA GLU A 305 -9.59 -17.74 7.32
C GLU A 305 -10.00 -19.20 6.99
N ILE A 306 -10.80 -19.83 7.87
CA ILE A 306 -11.19 -21.24 7.75
C ILE A 306 -11.82 -21.61 6.40
N HIS A 307 -12.36 -20.63 5.66
CA HIS A 307 -12.88 -20.81 4.30
C HIS A 307 -11.81 -21.30 3.32
N THR A 308 -10.52 -21.02 3.59
CA THR A 308 -9.41 -21.47 2.73
C THR A 308 -9.26 -22.99 2.72
N ILE A 309 -9.73 -23.68 3.77
CA ILE A 309 -9.77 -25.15 3.81
C ILE A 309 -10.77 -25.72 2.78
N VAL A 310 -11.87 -25.00 2.52
CA VAL A 310 -12.98 -25.43 1.64
C VAL A 310 -12.84 -24.85 0.24
N GLY A 311 -12.29 -23.63 0.13
CA GLY A 311 -12.34 -22.82 -1.09
C GLY A 311 -11.13 -22.93 -2.01
N ALA A 312 -10.09 -23.65 -1.64
CA ALA A 312 -8.91 -23.83 -2.46
C ALA A 312 -9.14 -24.63 -3.77
N GLY A 313 -10.40 -24.81 -4.18
CA GLY A 313 -10.89 -25.70 -5.23
C GLY A 313 -11.50 -25.09 -6.48
N GLY A 314 -11.21 -23.83 -6.84
CA GLY A 314 -11.83 -23.17 -8.01
C GLY A 314 -11.28 -23.52 -9.40
N ALA A 315 -10.15 -24.19 -9.54
CA ALA A 315 -9.61 -24.70 -10.81
C ALA A 315 -9.28 -26.19 -10.67
N SER A 316 -9.54 -26.98 -11.65
CA SER A 316 -9.33 -28.44 -11.70
C SER A 316 -7.96 -28.83 -11.11
N GLY A 317 -7.93 -29.30 -9.85
CA GLY A 317 -6.70 -29.77 -9.19
C GLY A 317 -6.39 -29.18 -7.82
N SER A 318 -7.22 -28.30 -7.25
CA SER A 318 -6.92 -27.67 -5.98
C SER A 318 -7.18 -28.57 -4.76
N LEU A 319 -6.42 -28.28 -3.71
CA LEU A 319 -6.32 -29.00 -2.44
C LEU A 319 -7.64 -28.88 -1.65
N ASP A 320 -8.50 -29.89 -1.69
CA ASP A 320 -9.69 -29.95 -0.84
C ASP A 320 -9.34 -30.58 0.52
N ALA A 321 -8.79 -29.74 1.41
CA ALA A 321 -8.46 -30.13 2.77
C ALA A 321 -9.73 -30.41 3.60
N SER A 322 -10.90 -29.92 3.18
CA SER A 322 -12.14 -30.08 3.93
C SER A 322 -12.54 -31.53 4.13
N ASN A 323 -12.28 -32.38 3.12
CA ASN A 323 -12.60 -33.81 3.19
C ASN A 323 -11.78 -34.56 4.25
N MET A 324 -10.62 -34.01 4.64
CA MET A 324 -9.80 -34.59 5.72
C MET A 324 -10.26 -34.15 7.10
N PHE A 325 -10.73 -32.89 7.24
CA PHE A 325 -11.25 -32.36 8.51
C PHE A 325 -12.67 -32.87 8.85
N LYS A 326 -13.51 -33.06 7.84
CA LYS A 326 -14.92 -33.48 8.03
C LYS A 326 -15.08 -34.73 8.92
N PRO A 327 -14.31 -35.82 8.75
CA PRO A 327 -14.44 -37.00 9.61
C PRO A 327 -14.07 -36.71 11.06
N ALA A 328 -12.95 -36.04 11.33
CA ALA A 328 -12.49 -35.73 12.68
C ALA A 328 -13.44 -34.79 13.42
N LEU A 329 -13.96 -33.73 12.72
CA LEU A 329 -15.00 -32.86 13.26
C LEU A 329 -16.32 -33.61 13.49
N ALA A 330 -16.63 -34.59 12.65
CA ALA A 330 -17.85 -35.40 12.75
C ALA A 330 -17.87 -36.31 13.98
N ARG A 331 -16.71 -36.96 14.27
CA ARG A 331 -16.54 -37.82 15.43
C ARG A 331 -16.36 -37.02 16.72
N GLY A 332 -16.11 -35.73 16.67
CA GLY A 332 -15.82 -34.87 17.84
C GLY A 332 -14.42 -35.09 18.42
N GLU A 333 -13.52 -35.68 17.65
CA GLU A 333 -12.12 -35.91 18.03
C GLU A 333 -11.29 -34.62 17.94
N LEU A 334 -11.78 -33.63 17.19
CA LEU A 334 -11.17 -32.32 16.99
C LEU A 334 -12.06 -31.22 17.56
N GLN A 335 -11.49 -30.37 18.41
CA GLN A 335 -12.09 -29.08 18.79
C GLN A 335 -11.42 -27.95 18.01
N CYS A 336 -12.23 -27.13 17.34
CA CYS A 336 -11.75 -26.07 16.46
C CYS A 336 -12.52 -24.78 16.67
N ILE A 337 -11.80 -23.65 16.66
CA ILE A 337 -12.35 -22.29 16.56
C ILE A 337 -12.01 -21.81 15.14
N GLY A 338 -13.01 -21.58 14.30
CA GLY A 338 -12.80 -21.00 12.97
C GLY A 338 -13.02 -19.48 12.99
N ALA A 339 -12.35 -18.75 12.11
CA ALA A 339 -12.62 -17.34 11.85
C ALA A 339 -12.79 -17.12 10.35
N THR A 340 -13.76 -16.29 9.94
CA THR A 340 -14.04 -15.99 8.53
C THR A 340 -14.88 -14.72 8.40
N THR A 341 -15.08 -14.21 7.19
CA THR A 341 -16.03 -13.14 6.90
C THR A 341 -17.43 -13.71 6.64
N LEU A 342 -18.47 -12.84 6.62
CA LEU A 342 -19.85 -13.26 6.38
C LEU A 342 -20.03 -13.78 4.94
N ASP A 343 -19.40 -13.13 3.98
CA ASP A 343 -19.50 -13.49 2.57
C ASP A 343 -18.81 -14.82 2.28
N GLU A 344 -17.62 -15.02 2.80
CA GLU A 344 -16.88 -16.27 2.70
C GLU A 344 -17.58 -17.42 3.44
N TYR A 345 -18.19 -17.11 4.60
CA TYR A 345 -19.00 -18.07 5.30
C TYR A 345 -20.15 -18.58 4.43
N ARG A 346 -20.92 -17.67 3.81
CA ARG A 346 -22.03 -18.00 2.91
C ARG A 346 -21.58 -18.75 1.67
N GLN A 347 -20.46 -18.34 1.11
CA GLN A 347 -19.94 -18.91 -0.14
C GLN A 347 -19.39 -20.33 0.03
N TYR A 348 -18.66 -20.59 1.11
CA TYR A 348 -17.87 -21.82 1.28
C TYR A 348 -18.37 -22.73 2.39
N ILE A 349 -18.80 -22.21 3.55
CA ILE A 349 -19.17 -23.04 4.71
C ILE A 349 -20.66 -23.37 4.71
N GLU A 350 -21.53 -22.40 4.48
CA GLU A 350 -23.01 -22.60 4.51
C GLU A 350 -23.50 -23.51 3.40
N LYS A 351 -22.85 -23.50 2.24
CA LYS A 351 -23.17 -24.42 1.14
C LYS A 351 -22.78 -25.88 1.43
N ASP A 352 -21.81 -26.09 2.31
CA ASP A 352 -21.41 -27.40 2.75
C ASP A 352 -22.17 -27.83 4.02
N GLY A 353 -23.30 -28.50 3.83
CA GLY A 353 -24.17 -28.92 4.94
C GLY A 353 -23.50 -29.84 5.98
N ALA A 354 -22.35 -30.45 5.66
CA ALA A 354 -21.59 -31.27 6.60
C ALA A 354 -20.80 -30.36 7.57
N LEU A 355 -20.20 -29.29 7.09
CA LEU A 355 -19.49 -28.32 7.90
C LEU A 355 -20.44 -27.42 8.68
N GLU A 356 -21.51 -26.91 8.05
CA GLU A 356 -22.48 -26.04 8.71
C GLU A 356 -23.08 -26.69 9.97
N ARG A 357 -23.38 -27.98 9.93
CA ARG A 357 -23.93 -28.70 11.08
C ARG A 357 -22.93 -28.90 12.23
N ARG A 358 -21.63 -28.66 12.01
CA ARG A 358 -20.55 -28.86 12.99
C ARG A 358 -20.12 -27.58 13.67
N PHE A 359 -20.29 -26.45 12.98
CA PHE A 359 -19.92 -25.14 13.51
C PHE A 359 -21.14 -24.41 14.11
N GLN A 360 -20.87 -23.64 15.19
CA GLN A 360 -21.82 -22.74 15.79
C GLN A 360 -21.41 -21.30 15.53
N LYS A 361 -22.28 -20.54 14.84
CA LYS A 361 -22.03 -19.13 14.48
C LYS A 361 -21.90 -18.23 15.70
N VAL A 362 -20.89 -17.38 15.72
CA VAL A 362 -20.69 -16.27 16.65
C VAL A 362 -20.40 -15.03 15.83
N MET A 363 -21.35 -14.09 15.82
CA MET A 363 -21.20 -12.85 15.07
C MET A 363 -20.31 -11.88 15.86
N ILE A 364 -19.37 -11.26 15.16
CA ILE A 364 -18.42 -10.30 15.71
C ILE A 364 -18.65 -8.96 15.02
N GLU A 365 -19.15 -8.00 15.78
CA GLU A 365 -19.40 -6.65 15.30
C GLU A 365 -18.16 -5.76 15.47
N PRO A 366 -18.00 -4.69 14.67
CA PRO A 366 -16.98 -3.68 14.90
C PRO A 366 -17.07 -3.10 16.31
N THR A 367 -15.94 -2.74 16.89
CA THR A 367 -15.91 -2.09 18.21
C THR A 367 -16.44 -0.66 18.14
N SER A 368 -17.06 -0.20 19.21
CA SER A 368 -17.44 1.20 19.38
C SER A 368 -16.22 2.12 19.50
N ILE A 369 -16.44 3.43 19.36
CA ILE A 369 -15.38 4.45 19.51
C ILE A 369 -14.76 4.37 20.91
N ASP A 370 -15.60 4.27 21.96
CA ASP A 370 -15.13 4.25 23.35
C ASP A 370 -14.36 2.96 23.68
N GLU A 371 -14.83 1.80 23.21
CA GLU A 371 -14.11 0.53 23.36
C GLU A 371 -12.77 0.57 22.61
N THR A 372 -12.74 1.15 21.41
CA THR A 372 -11.50 1.28 20.64
C THR A 372 -10.48 2.18 21.35
N ILE A 373 -10.91 3.30 21.94
CA ILE A 373 -10.02 4.16 22.75
C ILE A 373 -9.42 3.37 23.91
N GLN A 374 -10.21 2.52 24.59
CA GLN A 374 -9.70 1.67 25.67
C GLN A 374 -8.70 0.63 25.13
N ILE A 375 -8.97 0.02 23.99
CA ILE A 375 -8.04 -0.92 23.34
C ILE A 375 -6.71 -0.23 23.06
N LEU A 376 -6.72 0.93 22.38
CA LEU A 376 -5.50 1.67 22.07
C LEU A 376 -4.71 2.06 23.32
N ASN A 377 -5.39 2.50 24.39
CA ASN A 377 -4.74 2.82 25.66
C ASN A 377 -4.03 1.62 26.30
N ASN A 378 -4.55 0.42 26.11
CA ASN A 378 -3.92 -0.80 26.66
C ASN A 378 -2.71 -1.28 25.86
N ILE A 379 -2.72 -1.06 24.54
CA ILE A 379 -1.63 -1.50 23.66
C ILE A 379 -0.56 -0.43 23.45
N LYS A 380 -0.85 0.86 23.74
CA LYS A 380 0.02 2.01 23.45
C LYS A 380 1.45 1.84 23.93
N ASN A 381 1.66 1.26 25.14
CA ASN A 381 2.99 1.12 25.72
C ASN A 381 3.95 0.31 24.85
N LYS A 382 3.43 -0.68 24.09
CA LYS A 382 4.24 -1.48 23.16
C LYS A 382 4.66 -0.67 21.93
N TYR A 383 3.74 0.16 21.41
CA TYR A 383 4.01 1.05 20.27
C TYR A 383 4.92 2.21 20.68
N GLU A 384 4.71 2.78 21.88
CA GLU A 384 5.59 3.79 22.48
C GLU A 384 7.04 3.28 22.61
N ALA A 385 7.20 2.05 23.09
CA ALA A 385 8.52 1.41 23.19
C ALA A 385 9.14 1.09 21.82
N HIS A 386 8.31 0.73 20.83
CA HIS A 386 8.79 0.39 19.48
C HIS A 386 9.26 1.62 18.71
N HIS A 387 8.45 2.69 18.71
CA HIS A 387 8.73 3.92 17.96
C HIS A 387 9.49 4.97 18.77
N ASN A 388 9.74 4.73 20.05
CA ASN A 388 10.34 5.70 20.97
C ASN A 388 9.61 7.05 21.00
N VAL A 389 8.28 7.00 21.12
CA VAL A 389 7.37 8.15 21.18
C VAL A 389 6.45 8.03 22.39
N VAL A 390 5.73 9.09 22.72
CA VAL A 390 4.69 9.11 23.76
C VAL A 390 3.41 9.65 23.16
N TYR A 391 2.34 8.85 23.17
CA TYR A 391 1.04 9.28 22.66
C TYR A 391 0.28 10.07 23.70
N THR A 392 -0.13 11.30 23.36
CA THR A 392 -1.03 12.08 24.21
C THR A 392 -2.44 11.46 24.22
N PRO A 393 -3.25 11.64 25.28
CA PRO A 393 -4.64 11.16 25.29
C PRO A 393 -5.48 11.70 24.14
N GLU A 394 -5.20 12.95 23.72
CA GLU A 394 -5.84 13.62 22.61
C GLU A 394 -5.47 12.94 21.28
N ALA A 395 -4.19 12.56 21.09
CA ALA A 395 -3.74 11.83 19.92
C ALA A 395 -4.42 10.46 19.80
N ILE A 396 -4.54 9.70 20.89
CA ILE A 396 -5.23 8.41 20.87
C ILE A 396 -6.71 8.58 20.51
N LYS A 397 -7.38 9.58 21.11
CA LYS A 397 -8.76 9.90 20.75
C LYS A 397 -8.88 10.31 19.28
N ALA A 398 -7.95 11.11 18.78
CA ALA A 398 -7.89 11.50 17.38
C ALA A 398 -7.67 10.30 16.43
N CYS A 399 -6.79 9.34 16.75
CA CYS A 399 -6.62 8.10 15.98
C CYS A 399 -7.96 7.39 15.77
N VAL A 400 -8.78 7.30 16.81
CA VAL A 400 -10.07 6.61 16.70
C VAL A 400 -11.12 7.46 15.98
N THR A 401 -11.29 8.73 16.37
CA THR A 401 -12.36 9.58 15.85
C THR A 401 -12.14 9.98 14.39
N LEU A 402 -10.89 10.30 14.01
CA LEU A 402 -10.56 10.68 12.64
C LEU A 402 -10.62 9.48 11.70
N THR A 403 -10.09 8.31 12.10
CA THR A 403 -10.21 7.10 11.27
C THR A 403 -11.65 6.61 11.15
N ALA A 404 -12.45 6.69 12.22
CA ALA A 404 -13.86 6.37 12.16
C ALA A 404 -14.60 7.23 11.14
N ARG A 405 -14.24 8.53 11.06
CA ARG A 405 -14.88 9.51 10.19
C ARG A 405 -14.36 9.48 8.74
N TYR A 406 -13.07 9.32 8.54
CA TYR A 406 -12.42 9.53 7.24
C TYR A 406 -12.02 8.24 6.51
N ILE A 407 -11.86 7.13 7.21
CA ILE A 407 -11.55 5.82 6.62
C ILE A 407 -12.79 4.93 6.71
N THR A 408 -13.54 4.81 5.61
CA THR A 408 -14.85 4.14 5.58
C THR A 408 -14.77 2.70 5.05
N ASP A 409 -13.68 2.33 4.40
CA ASP A 409 -13.45 1.02 3.79
C ASP A 409 -12.91 -0.04 4.75
N ARG A 410 -12.55 0.36 5.98
CA ARG A 410 -12.04 -0.51 7.04
C ARG A 410 -12.81 -0.34 8.33
N PHE A 411 -12.71 -1.31 9.23
CA PHE A 411 -13.46 -1.35 10.47
C PHE A 411 -12.58 -1.08 11.70
N LEU A 412 -13.20 -0.59 12.77
CA LEU A 412 -12.56 -0.49 14.08
C LEU A 412 -12.45 -1.90 14.71
N PRO A 413 -11.36 -2.18 15.47
CA PRO A 413 -10.30 -1.29 15.92
C PRO A 413 -9.11 -1.16 14.95
N ASP A 414 -8.99 -2.02 13.96
CA ASP A 414 -7.81 -2.21 13.10
C ASP A 414 -7.31 -0.90 12.48
N LYS A 415 -8.19 -0.15 11.80
CA LYS A 415 -7.82 1.14 11.18
C LYS A 415 -7.30 2.19 12.16
N ALA A 416 -7.71 2.13 13.43
CA ALA A 416 -7.22 3.05 14.45
C ALA A 416 -5.87 2.61 15.01
N ILE A 417 -5.61 1.30 15.07
CA ILE A 417 -4.32 0.71 15.42
C ILE A 417 -3.30 1.03 14.33
N ASP A 418 -3.66 0.83 13.06
CA ASP A 418 -2.82 1.17 11.90
C ASP A 418 -2.43 2.66 11.92
N ALA A 419 -3.40 3.55 12.16
CA ALA A 419 -3.13 4.98 12.26
C ALA A 419 -2.18 5.32 13.40
N MET A 420 -2.34 4.69 14.57
CA MET A 420 -1.45 4.88 15.72
C MET A 420 -0.02 4.42 15.39
N ASP A 421 0.14 3.27 14.74
CA ASP A 421 1.43 2.72 14.33
C ASP A 421 2.12 3.63 13.31
N GLU A 422 1.40 4.04 12.26
CA GLU A 422 1.94 4.91 11.20
C GLU A 422 2.32 6.30 11.71
N VAL A 423 1.51 6.89 12.62
CA VAL A 423 1.85 8.17 13.27
C VAL A 423 3.11 8.05 14.10
N GLY A 424 3.24 6.98 14.90
CA GLY A 424 4.43 6.73 15.69
C GLY A 424 5.70 6.61 14.84
N ALA A 425 5.62 5.83 13.76
CA ALA A 425 6.70 5.65 12.81
C ALA A 425 7.10 6.98 12.16
N ARG A 426 6.13 7.77 11.70
CA ARG A 426 6.37 9.06 11.05
C ARG A 426 7.01 10.09 11.97
N VAL A 427 6.49 10.25 13.19
CA VAL A 427 7.04 11.18 14.18
C VAL A 427 8.47 10.79 14.53
N HIS A 428 8.73 9.49 14.67
CA HIS A 428 10.08 8.98 14.92
C HIS A 428 11.04 9.30 13.76
N ILE A 429 10.66 9.04 12.51
CA ILE A 429 11.48 9.32 11.32
C ILE A 429 11.73 10.83 11.18
N ASN A 430 10.71 11.66 11.35
CA ASN A 430 10.83 13.12 11.25
C ASN A 430 11.78 13.68 12.32
N ASN A 431 11.70 13.16 13.54
CA ASN A 431 12.59 13.59 14.62
C ASN A 431 14.05 13.20 14.34
N ILE A 432 14.29 11.97 13.89
CA ILE A 432 15.64 11.50 13.53
C ILE A 432 16.21 12.35 12.41
N SER A 433 15.47 12.63 11.36
CA SER A 433 15.97 13.37 10.19
C SER A 433 16.24 14.85 10.47
N GLN A 434 15.52 15.46 11.41
CA GLN A 434 15.67 16.89 11.74
C GLN A 434 16.73 17.16 12.81
N HIS A 435 17.08 16.19 13.63
CA HIS A 435 17.93 16.37 14.83
C HIS A 435 19.21 15.53 14.79
N VAL A 436 19.77 15.26 13.60
CA VAL A 436 21.11 14.65 13.52
C VAL A 436 22.13 15.64 14.03
N PRO A 437 22.92 15.31 15.10
CA PRO A 437 23.95 16.20 15.62
C PRO A 437 24.96 16.58 14.53
N GLN A 438 25.33 17.85 14.50
CA GLN A 438 26.29 18.39 13.53
C GLN A 438 27.61 17.64 13.55
N GLU A 439 28.03 17.14 14.72
CA GLU A 439 29.22 16.32 14.89
C GLU A 439 29.19 15.04 14.04
N ILE A 440 28.05 14.38 13.92
CA ILE A 440 27.90 13.16 13.10
C ILE A 440 28.03 13.51 11.61
N ILE A 441 27.42 14.59 11.17
CA ILE A 441 27.50 15.06 9.78
C ILE A 441 28.93 15.46 9.43
N ASP A 442 29.64 16.14 10.35
CA ASP A 442 31.02 16.58 10.14
C ASP A 442 31.99 15.39 10.13
N LEU A 443 31.76 14.38 10.96
CA LEU A 443 32.54 13.14 10.96
C LEU A 443 32.31 12.33 9.67
N GLU A 444 31.07 12.23 9.20
CA GLU A 444 30.74 11.55 7.93
C GLU A 444 31.42 12.24 6.74
N LYS A 445 31.41 13.58 6.68
CA LYS A 445 32.10 14.35 5.64
C LYS A 445 33.62 14.12 5.69
N LYS A 446 34.23 14.19 6.88
CA LYS A 446 35.66 13.94 7.04
C LYS A 446 36.07 12.54 6.62
N ILE A 447 35.23 11.54 6.92
CA ILE A 447 35.48 10.15 6.49
C ILE A 447 35.42 10.04 4.97
N GLU A 448 34.45 10.71 4.32
CA GLU A 448 34.36 10.71 2.85
C GLU A 448 35.55 11.40 2.20
N GLU A 449 35.96 12.56 2.68
CA GLU A 449 37.16 13.28 2.23
C GLU A 449 38.43 12.41 2.35
N ILE A 450 38.64 11.75 3.50
CA ILE A 450 39.77 10.85 3.69
C ILE A 450 39.71 9.64 2.77
N ARG A 451 38.54 9.11 2.50
CA ARG A 451 38.35 8.01 1.53
C ARG A 451 38.72 8.41 0.11
N GLU A 452 38.34 9.62 -0.31
CA GLU A 452 38.71 10.15 -1.62
C GLU A 452 40.24 10.37 -1.73
N ILE A 453 40.84 10.98 -0.69
CA ILE A 453 42.28 11.20 -0.64
C ILE A 453 43.01 9.83 -0.63
N LYS A 454 42.59 8.89 0.19
CA LYS A 454 43.16 7.53 0.23
C LYS A 454 43.12 6.84 -1.12
N ASN A 455 41.98 6.93 -1.84
CA ASN A 455 41.85 6.34 -3.17
C ASN A 455 42.79 6.98 -4.19
N THR A 456 43.04 8.28 -4.08
CA THR A 456 43.96 9.03 -4.95
C THR A 456 45.43 8.66 -4.64
N VAL A 457 45.77 8.52 -3.36
CA VAL A 457 47.12 8.13 -2.88
C VAL A 457 47.41 6.67 -3.24
N VAL A 458 46.41 5.77 -3.16
CA VAL A 458 46.56 4.37 -3.60
C VAL A 458 46.82 4.29 -5.10
N LYS A 459 46.13 5.12 -5.91
CA LYS A 459 46.35 5.19 -7.37
C LYS A 459 47.77 5.73 -7.69
N SER A 460 48.35 6.57 -6.83
CA SER A 460 49.71 7.10 -6.97
C SER A 460 50.79 6.22 -6.35
N GLN A 461 50.49 4.99 -5.92
CA GLN A 461 51.37 3.98 -5.33
C GLN A 461 52.13 4.42 -4.07
N ARG A 462 51.64 5.41 -3.31
CA ARG A 462 52.23 5.87 -2.05
C ARG A 462 51.67 5.06 -0.87
N PHE A 463 52.12 3.86 -0.68
CA PHE A 463 51.55 2.91 0.27
C PHE A 463 51.69 3.29 1.75
N GLU A 464 52.78 4.00 2.14
CA GLU A 464 52.92 4.47 3.52
C GLU A 464 51.93 5.55 3.90
N GLU A 465 51.66 6.49 3.01
CA GLU A 465 50.66 7.52 3.21
C GLU A 465 49.25 6.91 3.23
N ALA A 466 48.98 5.94 2.35
CA ALA A 466 47.74 5.21 2.33
C ALA A 466 47.48 4.42 3.63
N ALA A 467 48.54 3.86 4.25
CA ALA A 467 48.45 3.20 5.55
C ALA A 467 48.09 4.18 6.69
N ARG A 468 48.70 5.34 6.73
CA ARG A 468 48.36 6.40 7.72
C ARG A 468 46.90 6.90 7.55
N LEU A 469 46.48 7.12 6.31
CA LEU A 469 45.10 7.54 6.02
C LEU A 469 44.07 6.46 6.40
N ARG A 470 44.43 5.18 6.26
CA ARG A 470 43.59 4.06 6.72
C ARG A 470 43.44 4.04 8.24
N ASP A 471 44.51 4.32 8.98
CA ASP A 471 44.46 4.36 10.44
C ASP A 471 43.66 5.57 10.93
N THR A 472 43.76 6.72 10.27
CA THR A 472 42.97 7.90 10.56
C THR A 472 41.50 7.66 10.20
N GLU A 473 41.17 7.04 9.06
CA GLU A 473 39.79 6.62 8.72
C GLU A 473 39.22 5.70 9.79
N ARG A 474 40.00 4.72 10.26
CA ARG A 474 39.56 3.79 11.30
C ARG A 474 39.25 4.49 12.63
N GLN A 475 40.07 5.46 13.03
CA GLN A 475 39.82 6.26 14.24
C GLN A 475 38.56 7.11 14.10
N LEU A 476 38.32 7.75 12.96
CA LEU A 476 37.12 8.53 12.72
C LEU A 476 35.85 7.67 12.64
N VAL A 477 35.95 6.48 12.08
CA VAL A 477 34.83 5.52 12.09
C VAL A 477 34.45 5.10 13.52
N MET A 478 35.46 4.86 14.38
CA MET A 478 35.19 4.56 15.80
C MET A 478 34.58 5.75 16.54
N GLN A 479 35.02 6.97 16.27
CA GLN A 479 34.42 8.18 16.83
C GLN A 479 32.97 8.37 16.33
N LEU A 480 32.73 8.10 15.06
CA LEU A 480 31.38 8.13 14.48
C LEU A 480 30.45 7.10 15.13
N GLU A 481 30.93 5.88 15.34
CA GLU A 481 30.13 4.82 16.02
C GLU A 481 29.83 5.19 17.47
N GLU A 482 30.78 5.80 18.17
CA GLU A 482 30.60 6.27 19.55
C GLU A 482 29.62 7.46 19.60
N ALA A 483 29.74 8.43 18.70
CA ALA A 483 28.81 9.55 18.58
C ALA A 483 27.38 9.07 18.23
N LYS A 484 27.24 8.14 17.30
CA LYS A 484 25.93 7.52 16.95
C LYS A 484 25.33 6.80 18.14
N ARG A 485 26.13 6.03 18.91
CA ARG A 485 25.63 5.35 20.10
C ARG A 485 25.15 6.32 21.18
N LYS A 486 25.92 7.41 21.44
CA LYS A 486 25.50 8.45 22.41
C LYS A 486 24.19 9.11 21.98
N TRP A 487 24.07 9.44 20.70
CA TRP A 487 22.88 10.03 20.14
C TRP A 487 21.67 9.07 20.21
N GLU A 488 21.85 7.77 19.92
CA GLU A 488 20.80 6.76 20.08
C GLU A 488 20.36 6.62 21.56
N GLU A 489 21.29 6.67 22.51
CA GLU A 489 20.98 6.63 23.95
C GLU A 489 20.24 7.90 24.41
N GLU A 490 20.62 9.08 23.92
CA GLU A 490 19.95 10.36 24.19
C GLU A 490 18.54 10.38 23.58
N THR A 491 18.40 9.90 22.35
CA THR A 491 17.11 9.81 21.66
C THR A 491 16.17 8.85 22.37
N LYS A 492 16.67 7.72 22.90
CA LYS A 492 15.88 6.78 23.71
C LYS A 492 15.39 7.38 25.01
N ASN A 493 16.18 8.24 25.63
CA ASN A 493 15.85 8.88 26.91
C ASN A 493 14.86 10.06 26.77
N ASN A 494 14.71 10.61 25.56
CA ASN A 494 13.84 11.74 25.26
C ASN A 494 12.81 11.39 24.20
N PRO A 495 11.76 10.61 24.53
CA PRO A 495 10.73 10.25 23.57
C PRO A 495 9.92 11.47 23.12
N VAL A 496 9.63 11.54 21.83
CA VAL A 496 8.85 12.65 21.22
C VAL A 496 7.36 12.45 21.50
N LYS A 497 6.66 13.54 21.82
CA LYS A 497 5.22 13.50 22.03
C LYS A 497 4.49 13.55 20.70
N VAL A 498 3.60 12.60 20.51
CA VAL A 498 2.66 12.56 19.38
C VAL A 498 1.43 13.40 19.73
N THR A 499 1.10 14.35 18.87
CA THR A 499 -0.02 15.28 19.04
C THR A 499 -1.22 14.92 18.15
N GLU A 500 -2.35 15.59 18.35
CA GLU A 500 -3.53 15.45 17.48
C GLU A 500 -3.24 15.91 16.05
N ASP A 501 -2.40 16.94 15.88
CA ASP A 501 -2.00 17.45 14.56
C ASP A 501 -1.22 16.40 13.76
N ASP A 502 -0.33 15.64 14.40
CA ASP A 502 0.43 14.56 13.76
C ASP A 502 -0.52 13.45 13.26
N VAL A 503 -1.51 13.11 14.08
CA VAL A 503 -2.55 12.13 13.72
C VAL A 503 -3.37 12.62 12.54
N ALA A 504 -3.79 13.90 12.56
CA ALA A 504 -4.57 14.47 11.47
C ALA A 504 -3.80 14.45 10.15
N GLU A 505 -2.50 14.71 10.17
CA GLU A 505 -1.64 14.67 8.99
C GLU A 505 -1.53 13.25 8.41
N VAL A 506 -1.36 12.23 9.26
CA VAL A 506 -1.29 10.84 8.83
C VAL A 506 -2.64 10.35 8.30
N VAL A 507 -3.73 10.62 9.01
CA VAL A 507 -5.07 10.25 8.53
C VAL A 507 -5.39 10.95 7.20
N SER A 508 -4.91 12.18 7.00
CA SER A 508 -5.00 12.87 5.71
C SER A 508 -4.29 12.11 4.58
N MET A 509 -3.09 11.58 4.85
CA MET A 509 -2.37 10.76 3.85
C MET A 509 -3.07 9.43 3.58
N MET A 510 -3.53 8.74 4.64
CA MET A 510 -4.22 7.46 4.51
C MET A 510 -5.55 7.57 3.74
N SER A 511 -6.31 8.64 3.98
CA SER A 511 -7.64 8.86 3.39
C SER A 511 -7.62 9.64 2.08
N GLY A 512 -6.51 10.34 1.77
CA GLY A 512 -6.42 11.29 0.66
C GLY A 512 -7.23 12.57 0.86
N VAL A 513 -7.72 12.82 2.08
CA VAL A 513 -8.51 14.00 2.44
C VAL A 513 -7.62 14.97 3.21
N PRO A 514 -7.57 16.25 2.85
CA PRO A 514 -6.86 17.24 3.66
C PRO A 514 -7.56 17.41 5.00
N VAL A 515 -7.12 16.65 6.00
CA VAL A 515 -7.57 16.79 7.40
C VAL A 515 -6.75 17.90 8.04
N THR A 516 -6.84 19.10 7.51
CA THR A 516 -6.21 20.26 8.13
C THR A 516 -6.98 20.65 9.38
N LYS A 517 -6.23 21.06 10.41
CA LYS A 517 -6.68 21.55 11.73
C LYS A 517 -8.17 21.81 11.84
N VAL A 518 -8.88 20.85 12.41
CA VAL A 518 -10.32 20.91 12.60
C VAL A 518 -10.63 22.01 13.62
N GLY A 519 -11.12 23.13 13.16
CA GLY A 519 -11.68 24.12 14.05
C GLY A 519 -11.62 25.58 13.54
N GLU A 520 -10.48 26.22 13.52
CA GLU A 520 -10.42 27.66 13.18
C GLU A 520 -10.10 27.96 11.71
N THR A 521 -9.26 27.17 11.06
CA THR A 521 -8.83 27.39 9.67
C THR A 521 -9.90 26.94 8.67
N GLU A 522 -10.62 25.84 8.94
CA GLU A 522 -11.69 25.34 8.08
C GLU A 522 -12.89 26.32 8.06
N ASN A 523 -13.28 26.84 9.22
CA ASN A 523 -14.32 27.86 9.30
C ASN A 523 -13.95 29.15 8.56
N LYS A 524 -12.69 29.58 8.62
CA LYS A 524 -12.19 30.74 7.86
C LYS A 524 -12.15 30.46 6.36
N LYS A 525 -11.73 29.25 5.95
CA LYS A 525 -11.74 28.77 4.56
C LYS A 525 -13.19 28.75 4.02
N LEU A 526 -14.13 28.17 4.77
CA LEU A 526 -15.55 28.16 4.42
C LEU A 526 -16.17 29.56 4.34
N ALA A 527 -15.79 30.49 5.24
CA ALA A 527 -16.28 31.87 5.19
C ALA A 527 -15.83 32.62 3.94
N ARG A 528 -14.60 32.40 3.46
CA ARG A 528 -14.03 33.02 2.24
C ARG A 528 -14.39 32.31 0.95
N MET A 529 -15.05 31.15 1.03
CA MET A 529 -15.37 30.29 -0.11
C MET A 529 -16.17 31.04 -1.20
N ALA A 530 -17.16 31.83 -0.80
CA ALA A 530 -17.98 32.60 -1.75
C ALA A 530 -17.16 33.60 -2.57
N GLU A 531 -16.22 34.30 -1.93
CA GLU A 531 -15.37 35.30 -2.61
C GLU A 531 -14.35 34.63 -3.54
N ALA A 532 -13.74 33.56 -3.08
CA ALA A 532 -12.79 32.77 -3.88
C ALA A 532 -13.40 32.17 -5.15
N LEU A 533 -14.64 31.68 -5.05
CA LEU A 533 -15.35 31.09 -6.20
C LEU A 533 -15.89 32.16 -7.16
N LYS A 534 -16.35 33.34 -6.66
CA LYS A 534 -16.81 34.47 -7.51
C LYS A 534 -15.71 34.96 -8.45
N GLY A 535 -14.46 34.95 -8.02
CA GLY A 535 -13.33 35.35 -8.86
C GLY A 535 -13.02 34.36 -9.99
N LYS A 536 -13.51 33.14 -9.92
CA LYS A 536 -13.24 32.05 -10.89
C LYS A 536 -14.45 31.68 -11.76
N VAL A 537 -15.65 31.88 -11.25
CA VAL A 537 -16.90 31.59 -11.98
C VAL A 537 -17.63 32.93 -12.19
N ILE A 538 -17.44 33.50 -13.37
CA ILE A 538 -17.93 34.84 -13.70
C ILE A 538 -19.41 34.83 -14.07
N GLY A 539 -20.17 35.88 -13.67
CA GLY A 539 -21.57 36.11 -14.03
C GLY A 539 -22.57 35.19 -13.33
N GLN A 540 -22.15 34.42 -12.27
CA GLN A 540 -23.01 33.46 -11.58
C GLN A 540 -22.99 33.61 -10.05
N GLU A 541 -22.96 34.85 -9.56
CA GLU A 541 -22.82 35.17 -8.13
C GLU A 541 -23.91 34.56 -7.27
N GLU A 542 -25.18 34.59 -7.74
CA GLU A 542 -26.31 34.01 -7.02
C GLU A 542 -26.20 32.46 -6.90
N ALA A 543 -25.79 31.83 -8.00
CA ALA A 543 -25.57 30.39 -8.04
C ALA A 543 -24.49 29.97 -7.04
N VAL A 544 -23.36 30.68 -7.04
CA VAL A 544 -22.22 30.44 -6.12
C VAL A 544 -22.67 30.63 -4.67
N GLN A 545 -23.42 31.74 -4.36
CA GLN A 545 -23.87 31.98 -3.00
C GLN A 545 -24.80 30.86 -2.44
N LYS A 546 -25.73 30.38 -3.29
CA LYS A 546 -26.66 29.30 -2.88
C LYS A 546 -25.90 28.01 -2.57
N VAL A 547 -24.97 27.59 -3.45
CA VAL A 547 -24.15 26.41 -3.25
C VAL A 547 -23.32 26.53 -1.96
N VAL A 548 -22.65 27.67 -1.77
CA VAL A 548 -21.82 27.91 -0.59
C VAL A 548 -22.62 27.87 0.70
N LYS A 549 -23.80 28.55 0.74
CA LYS A 549 -24.67 28.52 1.91
C LYS A 549 -25.13 27.10 2.27
N ALA A 550 -25.46 26.28 1.29
CA ALA A 550 -25.89 24.90 1.53
C ALA A 550 -24.73 24.04 2.08
N ILE A 551 -23.53 24.19 1.54
CA ILE A 551 -22.32 23.49 2.02
C ILE A 551 -21.96 23.94 3.43
N GLN A 552 -21.98 25.26 3.69
CA GLN A 552 -21.72 25.81 5.03
C GLN A 552 -22.71 25.28 6.07
N ARG A 553 -24.01 25.23 5.74
CA ARG A 553 -25.05 24.68 6.62
C ARG A 553 -24.77 23.20 6.99
N ASN A 554 -24.31 22.40 6.04
CA ASN A 554 -23.95 21.01 6.31
C ASN A 554 -22.69 20.90 7.20
N ARG A 555 -21.64 21.65 6.89
CA ARG A 555 -20.36 21.59 7.63
C ARG A 555 -20.48 22.06 9.08
N VAL A 556 -21.40 22.96 9.38
CA VAL A 556 -21.72 23.38 10.77
C VAL A 556 -22.53 22.32 11.54
N GLY A 557 -22.93 21.22 10.88
CA GLY A 557 -23.65 20.12 11.52
C GLY A 557 -25.16 20.31 11.65
N LEU A 558 -25.74 21.28 10.92
CA LEU A 558 -27.18 21.55 10.93
C LEU A 558 -28.01 20.65 9.99
N LYS A 559 -27.33 19.81 9.19
CA LYS A 559 -27.96 18.83 8.29
C LYS A 559 -27.86 17.42 8.86
N ASP A 560 -28.76 16.55 8.43
CA ASP A 560 -28.73 15.11 8.76
C ASP A 560 -27.38 14.49 8.37
N PRO A 561 -26.63 13.87 9.31
CA PRO A 561 -25.31 13.29 9.06
C PRO A 561 -25.34 12.09 8.09
N ASN A 562 -26.51 11.51 7.86
CA ASN A 562 -26.68 10.38 6.93
C ASN A 562 -26.83 10.80 5.47
N LYS A 563 -26.94 12.10 5.18
CA LYS A 563 -27.11 12.61 3.80
C LYS A 563 -25.79 13.14 3.23
N PRO A 564 -25.64 13.18 1.88
CA PRO A 564 -24.51 13.81 1.22
C PRO A 564 -24.29 15.26 1.69
N ILE A 565 -23.05 15.77 1.58
CA ILE A 565 -22.73 17.19 1.95
C ILE A 565 -23.66 18.17 1.25
N GLY A 566 -23.96 17.92 -0.03
CA GLY A 566 -24.87 18.73 -0.81
C GLY A 566 -25.38 17.98 -2.02
N SER A 567 -26.62 18.25 -2.40
CA SER A 567 -27.26 17.69 -3.60
C SER A 567 -27.91 18.80 -4.39
N PHE A 568 -27.43 19.05 -5.62
CA PHE A 568 -27.83 20.20 -6.41
C PHE A 568 -28.22 19.82 -7.83
N ILE A 569 -29.25 20.51 -8.37
CA ILE A 569 -29.50 20.51 -9.82
C ILE A 569 -29.08 21.87 -10.38
N PHE A 570 -28.14 21.89 -11.32
CA PHE A 570 -27.68 23.05 -12.04
C PHE A 570 -28.44 23.19 -13.37
N LEU A 571 -29.29 24.18 -13.48
CA LEU A 571 -30.11 24.45 -14.66
C LEU A 571 -29.58 25.66 -15.43
N GLY A 572 -29.65 25.62 -16.73
CA GLY A 572 -29.30 26.73 -17.58
C GLY A 572 -28.77 26.34 -18.95
N PRO A 573 -28.54 27.30 -19.84
CA PRO A 573 -27.99 27.08 -21.17
C PRO A 573 -26.64 26.38 -21.16
N THR A 574 -26.23 25.89 -22.30
CA THR A 574 -24.87 25.31 -22.44
C THR A 574 -23.82 26.41 -22.38
N GLY A 575 -22.67 26.16 -21.78
CA GLY A 575 -21.52 27.08 -21.77
C GLY A 575 -21.59 28.23 -20.78
N VAL A 576 -22.51 28.19 -19.80
CA VAL A 576 -22.66 29.24 -18.76
C VAL A 576 -21.84 29.01 -17.49
N GLY A 577 -21.05 27.94 -17.43
CA GLY A 577 -20.14 27.68 -16.31
C GLY A 577 -20.60 26.61 -15.31
N LYS A 578 -21.66 25.81 -15.60
CA LYS A 578 -22.14 24.74 -14.71
C LYS A 578 -21.04 23.75 -14.32
N THR A 579 -20.35 23.19 -15.30
CA THR A 579 -19.26 22.22 -15.09
C THR A 579 -18.01 22.90 -14.47
N GLN A 580 -17.79 24.20 -14.81
CA GLN A 580 -16.68 24.97 -14.23
C GLN A 580 -16.87 25.18 -12.73
N LEU A 581 -18.09 25.53 -12.28
CA LEU A 581 -18.38 25.65 -10.85
C LEU A 581 -18.10 24.33 -10.10
N ALA A 582 -18.48 23.18 -10.67
CA ALA A 582 -18.19 21.88 -10.08
C ALA A 582 -16.67 21.61 -9.96
N LYS A 583 -15.88 21.98 -10.99
CA LYS A 583 -14.41 21.85 -10.95
C LYS A 583 -13.78 22.75 -9.88
N GLU A 584 -14.18 24.03 -9.85
CA GLU A 584 -13.64 24.97 -8.86
C GLU A 584 -14.04 24.60 -7.43
N LEU A 585 -15.25 24.05 -7.24
CA LEU A 585 -15.68 23.48 -5.95
C LEU A 585 -14.80 22.28 -5.53
N ALA A 586 -14.49 21.36 -6.45
CA ALA A 586 -13.62 20.22 -6.16
C ALA A 586 -12.23 20.71 -5.72
N LYS A 587 -11.66 21.63 -6.47
CA LYS A 587 -10.36 22.22 -6.16
C LYS A 587 -10.35 22.98 -4.82
N TYR A 588 -11.44 23.65 -4.49
CA TYR A 588 -11.54 24.44 -3.24
C TYR A 588 -11.80 23.57 -2.01
N LEU A 589 -12.71 22.59 -2.11
CA LEU A 589 -13.12 21.75 -0.97
C LEU A 589 -12.12 20.64 -0.68
N PHE A 590 -11.50 20.05 -1.72
CA PHE A 590 -10.69 18.84 -1.64
C PHE A 590 -9.27 19.06 -2.14
N ASP A 591 -8.86 20.31 -2.42
CA ASP A 591 -7.53 20.72 -2.86
C ASP A 591 -7.00 19.97 -4.11
N SER A 592 -7.89 19.27 -4.86
CA SER A 592 -7.56 18.52 -6.08
C SER A 592 -8.66 18.62 -7.13
N GLU A 593 -8.24 18.81 -8.39
CA GLU A 593 -9.17 18.73 -9.54
C GLU A 593 -9.63 17.27 -9.79
N ASP A 594 -8.82 16.31 -9.42
CA ASP A 594 -9.12 14.88 -9.55
C ASP A 594 -10.21 14.39 -8.59
N ALA A 595 -10.58 15.21 -7.60
CA ALA A 595 -11.72 14.93 -6.72
C ALA A 595 -13.07 15.13 -7.43
N LEU A 596 -13.08 15.45 -8.73
CA LEU A 596 -14.29 15.54 -9.56
C LEU A 596 -14.52 14.19 -10.29
N ILE A 597 -15.56 13.47 -9.89
CA ILE A 597 -16.05 12.27 -10.58
C ILE A 597 -17.12 12.72 -11.57
N ARG A 598 -16.77 12.80 -12.84
CA ARG A 598 -17.72 13.17 -13.90
C ARG A 598 -18.28 11.92 -14.60
N ILE A 599 -19.60 11.89 -14.76
CA ILE A 599 -20.34 10.86 -15.48
C ILE A 599 -21.33 11.55 -16.43
N ASP A 600 -21.26 11.23 -17.71
CA ASP A 600 -22.17 11.73 -18.72
C ASP A 600 -23.38 10.81 -18.82
N MET A 601 -24.55 11.33 -18.48
CA MET A 601 -25.79 10.54 -18.47
C MET A 601 -26.30 10.18 -19.87
N SER A 602 -25.76 10.80 -20.91
CA SER A 602 -26.07 10.39 -22.28
C SER A 602 -25.61 8.96 -22.63
N GLU A 603 -24.62 8.41 -21.87
CA GLU A 603 -24.17 7.03 -21.98
C GLU A 603 -25.07 6.02 -21.24
N TYR A 604 -26.02 6.51 -20.43
CA TYR A 604 -26.88 5.74 -19.53
C TYR A 604 -28.37 5.90 -19.85
N MET A 605 -28.70 6.02 -21.14
CA MET A 605 -30.08 6.15 -21.63
C MET A 605 -30.82 4.81 -21.62
N GLU A 606 -30.11 3.70 -21.71
CA GLU A 606 -30.69 2.36 -21.77
C GLU A 606 -30.64 1.67 -20.39
N ARG A 607 -31.63 0.80 -20.14
CA ARG A 607 -31.73 0.08 -18.86
C ARG A 607 -30.48 -0.73 -18.52
N PHE A 608 -29.88 -1.39 -19.51
CA PHE A 608 -28.65 -2.19 -19.31
C PHE A 608 -27.44 -1.32 -18.96
N ALA A 609 -27.42 -0.07 -19.38
CA ALA A 609 -26.35 0.85 -19.06
C ALA A 609 -26.32 1.23 -17.58
N VAL A 610 -27.48 1.22 -16.88
CA VAL A 610 -27.58 1.52 -15.44
C VAL A 610 -26.77 0.52 -14.61
N SER A 611 -26.76 -0.75 -14.98
CA SER A 611 -25.95 -1.77 -14.29
C SER A 611 -24.45 -1.49 -14.34
N ARG A 612 -23.96 -0.74 -15.33
CA ARG A 612 -22.55 -0.30 -15.35
C ARG A 612 -22.22 0.73 -14.27
N LEU A 613 -23.21 1.46 -13.74
CA LEU A 613 -22.99 2.40 -12.64
C LEU A 613 -22.81 1.71 -11.30
N ILE A 614 -23.57 0.63 -11.05
CA ILE A 614 -23.65 -0.08 -9.77
C ILE A 614 -22.85 -1.39 -9.81
N GLY A 615 -22.67 -1.96 -11.00
CA GLY A 615 -22.09 -3.28 -11.25
C GLY A 615 -23.14 -4.22 -11.85
N ALA A 616 -22.67 -5.21 -12.63
CA ALA A 616 -23.51 -6.21 -13.25
C ALA A 616 -24.03 -7.23 -12.22
N PRO A 617 -25.24 -7.77 -12.37
CA PRO A 617 -25.73 -8.85 -11.51
C PRO A 617 -24.87 -10.12 -11.63
N PRO A 618 -24.89 -11.01 -10.61
CA PRO A 618 -24.18 -12.28 -10.66
C PRO A 618 -24.49 -13.09 -11.93
N GLY A 619 -23.45 -13.57 -12.60
CA GLY A 619 -23.58 -14.37 -13.83
C GLY A 619 -23.54 -13.58 -15.14
N TYR A 620 -23.48 -12.25 -15.11
CA TYR A 620 -23.28 -11.42 -16.29
C TYR A 620 -21.84 -10.99 -16.45
N VAL A 621 -21.42 -10.74 -17.71
CA VAL A 621 -20.06 -10.23 -18.03
C VAL A 621 -19.85 -8.86 -17.36
N GLY A 622 -18.70 -8.69 -16.67
CA GLY A 622 -18.37 -7.48 -15.92
C GLY A 622 -18.82 -7.48 -14.46
N TYR A 623 -19.31 -8.60 -13.91
CA TYR A 623 -19.67 -8.70 -12.48
C TYR A 623 -18.48 -8.43 -11.55
N GLU A 624 -17.27 -8.92 -11.88
CA GLU A 624 -16.05 -8.75 -11.07
C GLU A 624 -15.46 -7.34 -11.16
N GLU A 625 -15.77 -6.59 -12.22
CA GLU A 625 -15.20 -5.24 -12.43
C GLU A 625 -15.84 -4.17 -11.51
N GLY A 626 -17.00 -4.47 -10.89
CA GLY A 626 -17.75 -3.51 -10.09
C GLY A 626 -18.40 -2.40 -10.92
N GLY A 627 -19.15 -1.49 -10.27
CA GLY A 627 -19.79 -0.37 -10.93
C GLY A 627 -18.89 0.85 -11.12
N GLN A 628 -19.01 1.53 -12.25
CA GLN A 628 -18.17 2.70 -12.55
C GLN A 628 -18.34 3.85 -11.54
N LEU A 629 -19.56 4.11 -11.08
CA LEU A 629 -19.83 5.13 -10.07
C LEU A 629 -19.37 4.65 -8.68
N THR A 630 -19.80 3.44 -8.31
CA THR A 630 -19.55 2.87 -6.99
C THR A 630 -18.04 2.69 -6.72
N GLU A 631 -17.27 2.17 -7.69
CA GLU A 631 -15.83 2.00 -7.55
C GLU A 631 -15.06 3.35 -7.51
N LYS A 632 -15.48 4.35 -8.32
CA LYS A 632 -14.85 5.68 -8.26
C LYS A 632 -15.07 6.36 -6.91
N VAL A 633 -16.31 6.28 -6.37
CA VAL A 633 -16.62 6.87 -5.05
C VAL A 633 -15.97 6.08 -3.93
N ARG A 634 -15.92 4.74 -4.00
CA ARG A 634 -15.22 3.91 -3.02
C ARG A 634 -13.74 4.28 -2.91
N ARG A 635 -13.07 4.52 -4.06
CA ARG A 635 -11.67 4.94 -4.08
C ARG A 635 -11.46 6.39 -3.64
N ARG A 636 -12.48 7.25 -3.82
CA ARG A 636 -12.44 8.68 -3.49
C ARG A 636 -13.72 9.10 -2.79
N PRO A 637 -13.90 8.74 -1.51
CA PRO A 637 -15.13 9.02 -0.77
C PRO A 637 -15.38 10.54 -0.56
N TYR A 638 -14.33 11.34 -0.65
CA TYR A 638 -14.40 12.81 -0.62
C TYR A 638 -14.28 13.37 -2.03
N SER A 639 -15.40 13.51 -2.70
CA SER A 639 -15.42 13.91 -4.11
C SER A 639 -16.69 14.69 -4.47
N ILE A 640 -16.63 15.36 -5.59
CA ILE A 640 -17.82 15.92 -6.25
C ILE A 640 -18.24 14.93 -7.34
N VAL A 641 -19.43 14.41 -7.21
CA VAL A 641 -20.06 13.56 -8.22
C VAL A 641 -20.88 14.45 -9.15
N LEU A 642 -20.39 14.65 -10.35
CA LEU A 642 -21.05 15.43 -11.40
C LEU A 642 -21.75 14.48 -12.39
N LEU A 643 -23.07 14.49 -12.38
CA LEU A 643 -23.93 13.79 -13.33
C LEU A 643 -24.35 14.78 -14.42
N ASP A 644 -23.69 14.71 -15.57
CA ASP A 644 -23.92 15.67 -16.66
C ASP A 644 -25.11 15.23 -17.54
N GLU A 645 -25.95 16.17 -17.95
CA GLU A 645 -27.16 15.93 -18.76
C GLU A 645 -28.15 14.91 -18.16
N ILE A 646 -28.46 15.09 -16.87
CA ILE A 646 -29.29 14.16 -16.09
C ILE A 646 -30.67 13.85 -16.72
N GLU A 647 -31.23 14.77 -17.53
CA GLU A 647 -32.49 14.57 -18.25
C GLU A 647 -32.44 13.45 -19.30
N LYS A 648 -31.25 12.99 -19.68
CA LYS A 648 -31.07 11.88 -20.63
C LYS A 648 -31.00 10.51 -19.96
N ALA A 649 -30.83 10.50 -18.63
CA ALA A 649 -30.70 9.24 -17.89
C ALA A 649 -31.97 8.40 -17.93
N HIS A 650 -31.79 7.07 -17.93
CA HIS A 650 -32.91 6.14 -17.77
C HIS A 650 -33.59 6.34 -16.39
N PRO A 651 -34.94 6.16 -16.25
CA PRO A 651 -35.65 6.31 -14.99
C PRO A 651 -35.07 5.53 -13.81
N ASP A 652 -34.46 4.35 -14.03
CA ASP A 652 -33.85 3.54 -12.98
C ASP A 652 -32.66 4.23 -12.31
N VAL A 653 -31.99 5.19 -12.99
CA VAL A 653 -30.94 6.02 -12.40
C VAL A 653 -31.48 6.90 -11.28
N PHE A 654 -32.67 7.45 -11.45
CA PHE A 654 -33.30 8.26 -10.41
C PHE A 654 -33.66 7.42 -9.19
N ASN A 655 -34.17 6.20 -9.39
CA ASN A 655 -34.45 5.26 -8.30
C ASN A 655 -33.22 4.91 -7.48
N MET A 656 -32.07 4.69 -8.16
CA MET A 656 -30.77 4.50 -7.52
C MET A 656 -30.35 5.74 -6.73
N LEU A 657 -30.47 6.94 -7.32
CA LEU A 657 -30.10 8.18 -6.67
C LEU A 657 -30.97 8.50 -5.44
N LEU A 658 -32.24 8.06 -5.39
CA LEU A 658 -33.08 8.22 -4.22
C LEU A 658 -32.45 7.59 -2.97
N GLN A 659 -31.86 6.38 -3.11
CA GLN A 659 -31.14 5.73 -2.01
C GLN A 659 -29.93 6.55 -1.54
N VAL A 660 -29.18 7.11 -2.47
CA VAL A 660 -28.02 7.97 -2.15
C VAL A 660 -28.43 9.26 -1.43
N LEU A 661 -29.54 9.88 -1.89
CA LEU A 661 -30.03 11.16 -1.35
C LEU A 661 -30.69 11.02 0.03
N ASP A 662 -31.28 9.86 0.36
CA ASP A 662 -31.91 9.61 1.65
C ASP A 662 -30.96 9.03 2.67
N ASP A 663 -30.28 7.93 2.32
CA ASP A 663 -29.49 7.11 3.25
C ASP A 663 -28.01 7.41 3.16
N GLY A 664 -27.57 8.23 2.17
CA GLY A 664 -26.16 8.57 1.96
C GLY A 664 -25.28 7.38 1.58
N HIS A 665 -25.85 6.26 1.18
CA HIS A 665 -25.11 5.10 0.71
C HIS A 665 -25.79 4.44 -0.50
N LEU A 666 -25.00 3.67 -1.26
CA LEU A 666 -25.47 2.89 -2.39
C LEU A 666 -24.94 1.48 -2.27
N THR A 667 -25.80 0.48 -2.37
CA THR A 667 -25.37 -0.92 -2.38
C THR A 667 -25.00 -1.33 -3.81
N ASP A 668 -23.78 -1.80 -3.99
CA ASP A 668 -23.31 -2.30 -5.29
C ASP A 668 -23.79 -3.72 -5.58
N SER A 669 -23.47 -4.24 -6.78
CA SER A 669 -23.84 -5.60 -7.20
C SER A 669 -23.18 -6.71 -6.37
N LEU A 670 -22.09 -6.41 -5.66
CA LEU A 670 -21.40 -7.32 -4.75
C LEU A 670 -21.97 -7.28 -3.33
N GLY A 671 -23.02 -6.48 -3.08
CA GLY A 671 -23.64 -6.31 -1.76
C GLY A 671 -22.90 -5.32 -0.84
N ARG A 672 -21.85 -4.64 -1.32
CA ARG A 672 -21.06 -3.69 -0.52
C ARG A 672 -21.79 -2.35 -0.44
N LYS A 673 -21.85 -1.76 0.74
CA LYS A 673 -22.40 -0.42 0.97
C LYS A 673 -21.34 0.63 0.69
N ILE A 674 -21.53 1.41 -0.36
CA ILE A 674 -20.63 2.50 -0.75
C ILE A 674 -21.13 3.81 -0.15
N ASP A 675 -20.28 4.50 0.59
CA ASP A 675 -20.60 5.71 1.35
C ASP A 675 -20.51 6.97 0.49
N PHE A 676 -21.63 7.71 0.38
CA PHE A 676 -21.75 8.99 -0.32
C PHE A 676 -21.93 10.17 0.63
N ARG A 677 -21.92 9.98 1.95
CA ARG A 677 -22.16 11.06 2.95
C ARG A 677 -21.14 12.18 2.85
N ASN A 678 -19.94 11.88 2.40
CA ASN A 678 -18.85 12.83 2.24
C ASN A 678 -18.74 13.38 0.80
N THR A 679 -19.70 13.11 -0.07
CA THR A 679 -19.72 13.61 -1.44
C THR A 679 -20.63 14.82 -1.59
N VAL A 680 -20.36 15.64 -2.63
CA VAL A 680 -21.31 16.65 -3.14
C VAL A 680 -21.84 16.17 -4.48
N ILE A 681 -23.14 16.01 -4.59
CA ILE A 681 -23.80 15.52 -5.81
C ILE A 681 -24.30 16.72 -6.62
N ILE A 682 -23.82 16.85 -7.84
CA ILE A 682 -24.21 17.91 -8.76
C ILE A 682 -24.77 17.27 -10.03
N MET A 683 -25.99 17.61 -10.36
CA MET A 683 -26.66 17.17 -11.58
C MET A 683 -26.81 18.37 -12.52
N THR A 684 -26.33 18.30 -13.75
CA THR A 684 -26.55 19.38 -14.71
C THR A 684 -27.69 19.06 -15.66
N SER A 685 -28.45 20.07 -16.03
CA SER A 685 -29.52 19.92 -17.01
C SER A 685 -29.70 21.17 -17.85
N ASN A 686 -30.18 20.97 -19.07
CA ASN A 686 -30.55 22.02 -20.01
C ASN A 686 -32.07 22.20 -20.13
N ILE A 687 -32.85 21.54 -19.27
CA ILE A 687 -34.31 21.65 -19.23
C ILE A 687 -34.74 23.11 -18.97
N GLY A 688 -35.76 23.56 -19.66
CA GLY A 688 -36.30 24.92 -19.53
C GLY A 688 -35.53 25.97 -20.36
N ALA A 689 -34.25 25.75 -20.74
CA ALA A 689 -33.48 26.69 -21.51
C ALA A 689 -34.04 26.93 -22.91
N ARG A 690 -34.65 25.93 -23.56
CA ARG A 690 -35.33 26.06 -24.85
C ARG A 690 -36.67 26.80 -24.70
N GLN A 691 -37.44 26.53 -23.70
CA GLN A 691 -38.75 27.16 -23.44
C GLN A 691 -38.57 28.66 -23.11
N LEU A 692 -37.51 29.01 -22.38
CA LEU A 692 -37.17 30.42 -22.11
C LEU A 692 -36.79 31.19 -23.38
N LYS A 693 -36.20 30.56 -24.40
CA LYS A 693 -35.85 31.19 -25.68
C LYS A 693 -37.09 31.43 -26.55
N ASP A 694 -37.96 30.48 -26.64
CA ASP A 694 -39.19 30.56 -27.46
C ASP A 694 -40.10 31.65 -26.95
N PHE A 695 -40.13 31.94 -25.64
CA PHE A 695 -40.93 33.00 -25.03
C PHE A 695 -40.20 34.35 -24.92
N GLY A 696 -38.87 34.40 -25.00
CA GLY A 696 -38.09 35.64 -24.88
C GLY A 696 -38.08 36.52 -26.17
N GLN A 697 -38.59 36.03 -27.29
CA GLN A 697 -38.66 36.77 -28.54
C GLN A 697 -39.98 37.61 -28.70
N GLY A 698 -40.79 37.73 -27.65
CA GLY A 698 -41.92 38.63 -27.64
C GLY A 698 -41.50 40.10 -27.75
N VAL A 699 -41.78 40.67 -28.91
CA VAL A 699 -41.57 42.08 -29.24
C VAL A 699 -42.28 43.01 -28.25
N GLY A 700 -41.51 43.77 -27.41
CA GLY A 700 -42.11 44.80 -26.57
C GLY A 700 -41.12 45.46 -25.60
N PHE A 701 -41.05 46.80 -25.63
CA PHE A 701 -40.23 47.71 -24.83
C PHE A 701 -40.21 47.34 -23.32
N THR A 702 -39.03 47.16 -22.74
CA THR A 702 -38.79 46.76 -21.36
C THR A 702 -38.61 47.98 -20.42
N THR A 703 -39.59 48.18 -19.51
CA THR A 703 -39.43 49.05 -18.32
C THR A 703 -38.87 48.23 -17.13
N LYS A 704 -38.17 48.89 -16.16
CA LYS A 704 -37.55 48.21 -14.99
C LYS A 704 -38.52 47.31 -14.18
N ALA A 705 -39.80 47.73 -14.07
CA ALA A 705 -40.83 46.95 -13.41
C ALA A 705 -41.26 45.65 -14.18
N LYS A 706 -40.94 45.56 -15.49
CA LYS A 706 -41.11 44.35 -16.30
C LYS A 706 -39.98 43.35 -16.14
N LYS A 707 -38.78 43.76 -15.69
CA LYS A 707 -37.66 42.80 -15.48
C LYS A 707 -37.92 41.90 -14.29
N GLU A 708 -38.42 42.37 -13.17
CA GLU A 708 -38.76 41.55 -12.00
C GLU A 708 -39.88 40.55 -12.29
N ASN A 709 -40.92 40.98 -12.99
CA ASN A 709 -42.01 40.08 -13.41
C ASN A 709 -41.55 39.01 -14.43
N VAL A 710 -40.56 39.32 -15.25
CA VAL A 710 -40.00 38.34 -16.22
C VAL A 710 -39.13 37.31 -15.50
N GLU A 711 -38.39 37.68 -14.46
CA GLU A 711 -37.61 36.71 -13.67
C GLU A 711 -38.51 35.75 -12.90
N GLU A 712 -39.58 36.20 -12.27
CA GLU A 712 -40.57 35.33 -11.61
C GLU A 712 -41.28 34.41 -12.60
N TYR A 713 -41.68 34.94 -13.77
CA TYR A 713 -42.28 34.12 -14.82
C TYR A 713 -41.30 33.05 -15.35
N ASN A 714 -40.05 33.42 -15.62
CA ASN A 714 -39.03 32.50 -16.07
C ASN A 714 -38.79 31.41 -15.04
N ARG A 715 -38.80 31.73 -13.75
CA ARG A 715 -38.69 30.77 -12.65
C ARG A 715 -39.87 29.82 -12.64
N GLY A 716 -41.09 30.28 -12.81
CA GLY A 716 -42.31 29.47 -12.90
C GLY A 716 -42.30 28.49 -14.08
N VAL A 717 -41.78 28.92 -15.24
CA VAL A 717 -41.63 28.09 -16.44
C VAL A 717 -40.62 26.96 -16.19
N ILE A 718 -39.47 27.27 -15.57
CA ILE A 718 -38.44 26.30 -15.23
C ILE A 718 -38.96 25.29 -14.20
N GLU A 719 -39.66 25.75 -13.15
CA GLU A 719 -40.23 24.86 -12.13
C GLU A 719 -41.30 23.93 -12.73
N SER A 720 -42.13 24.41 -13.65
CA SER A 720 -43.10 23.54 -14.33
C SER A 720 -42.44 22.55 -15.29
N ALA A 721 -41.33 22.93 -15.95
CA ALA A 721 -40.56 22.03 -16.78
C ALA A 721 -39.86 20.93 -15.95
N LEU A 722 -39.33 21.28 -14.77
CA LEU A 722 -38.75 20.34 -13.83
C LEU A 722 -39.75 19.31 -13.31
N LYS A 723 -40.95 19.78 -12.89
CA LYS A 723 -42.03 18.91 -12.41
C LYS A 723 -42.53 17.94 -13.48
N LYS A 724 -42.40 18.29 -14.76
CA LYS A 724 -42.73 17.39 -15.88
C LYS A 724 -41.61 16.37 -16.16
N ALA A 725 -40.37 16.73 -15.93
CA ALA A 725 -39.21 15.89 -16.24
C ALA A 725 -38.83 14.92 -15.10
N PHE A 726 -39.03 15.32 -13.86
CA PHE A 726 -38.62 14.57 -12.68
C PHE A 726 -39.78 14.31 -11.73
N ALA A 727 -39.77 13.12 -11.11
CA ALA A 727 -40.76 12.77 -10.11
C ALA A 727 -40.71 13.75 -8.91
N PRO A 728 -41.86 14.14 -8.33
CA PRO A 728 -41.89 15.01 -7.16
C PRO A 728 -41.07 14.50 -5.99
N GLU A 729 -41.04 13.16 -5.81
CA GLU A 729 -40.30 12.48 -4.78
C GLU A 729 -38.81 12.75 -4.91
N PHE A 730 -38.26 12.70 -6.12
CA PHE A 730 -36.84 13.02 -6.39
C PHE A 730 -36.52 14.49 -6.13
N LEU A 731 -37.35 15.41 -6.60
CA LEU A 731 -37.14 16.85 -6.40
C LEU A 731 -37.13 17.27 -4.92
N ASN A 732 -37.97 16.63 -4.09
CA ASN A 732 -38.07 16.91 -2.66
C ASN A 732 -36.83 16.47 -1.84
N ARG A 733 -35.99 15.59 -2.41
CA ARG A 733 -34.78 15.11 -1.75
C ARG A 733 -33.51 15.91 -2.11
N ILE A 734 -33.64 16.80 -3.07
CA ILE A 734 -32.55 17.68 -3.53
C ILE A 734 -32.51 18.92 -2.64
N ASP A 735 -31.31 19.32 -2.22
CA ASP A 735 -31.11 20.47 -1.33
C ASP A 735 -31.50 21.79 -1.97
N ASP A 736 -31.11 22.02 -3.24
CA ASP A 736 -31.47 23.24 -3.97
C ASP A 736 -31.39 23.05 -5.50
N VAL A 737 -32.21 23.81 -6.19
CA VAL A 737 -32.22 23.93 -7.65
C VAL A 737 -31.60 25.28 -8.02
N ILE A 738 -30.48 25.25 -8.71
CA ILE A 738 -29.65 26.42 -8.99
C ILE A 738 -29.75 26.77 -10.45
N ILE A 739 -30.28 27.97 -10.72
CA ILE A 739 -30.47 28.50 -12.08
C ILE A 739 -29.29 29.33 -12.46
N PHE A 740 -28.59 28.96 -13.54
CA PHE A 740 -27.51 29.72 -14.15
C PHE A 740 -28.07 30.70 -15.18
N LYS A 741 -27.67 31.95 -15.04
CA LYS A 741 -28.05 33.05 -15.97
C LYS A 741 -27.25 32.97 -17.26
N SER A 742 -27.81 33.48 -18.35
CA SER A 742 -27.03 33.64 -19.60
C SER A 742 -25.94 34.68 -19.39
N LEU A 743 -24.79 34.45 -20.00
CA LEU A 743 -23.64 35.34 -19.91
C LEU A 743 -23.85 36.61 -20.76
N GLU A 744 -23.47 37.76 -20.22
CA GLU A 744 -23.49 39.06 -20.92
C GLU A 744 -22.09 39.31 -21.55
N LYS A 745 -22.01 40.31 -22.46
CA LYS A 745 -20.75 40.67 -23.13
C LYS A 745 -19.66 41.11 -22.14
N GLU A 746 -20.06 41.76 -21.02
CA GLU A 746 -19.11 42.17 -19.97
C GLU A 746 -18.52 40.98 -19.23
N ASP A 747 -19.31 39.91 -19.01
CA ASP A 747 -18.83 38.68 -18.43
C ASP A 747 -17.82 37.98 -19.33
N MET A 748 -18.04 38.06 -20.65
CA MET A 748 -17.12 37.49 -21.64
C MET A 748 -15.73 38.15 -21.59
N LYS A 749 -15.65 39.46 -21.32
CA LYS A 749 -14.37 40.17 -21.14
C LYS A 749 -13.57 39.58 -19.97
N LYS A 750 -14.24 39.32 -18.86
CA LYS A 750 -13.61 38.71 -17.68
C LYS A 750 -13.24 37.25 -17.91
N ILE A 751 -14.07 36.48 -18.63
CA ILE A 751 -13.82 35.09 -18.93
C ILE A 751 -12.60 34.93 -19.85
N ILE A 752 -12.47 35.79 -20.87
CA ILE A 752 -11.30 35.72 -21.77
C ILE A 752 -10.01 36.01 -21.00
N GLU A 753 -10.01 36.91 -20.03
CA GLU A 753 -8.84 37.21 -19.21
C GLU A 753 -8.41 35.97 -18.39
N LEU A 754 -9.36 35.21 -17.83
CA LEU A 754 -9.08 34.00 -17.10
C LEU A 754 -8.51 32.90 -18.00
N GLU A 755 -9.09 32.67 -19.18
CA GLU A 755 -8.59 31.68 -20.16
C GLU A 755 -7.20 32.06 -20.69
N LEU A 756 -6.96 33.36 -20.94
CA LEU A 756 -5.66 33.84 -21.38
C LEU A 756 -4.57 33.76 -20.30
N GLN A 757 -4.91 33.81 -18.99
CA GLN A 757 -3.94 33.59 -17.92
C GLN A 757 -3.29 32.20 -18.02
N GLY A 758 -4.08 31.19 -18.40
CA GLY A 758 -3.55 29.83 -18.62
C GLY A 758 -2.57 29.79 -19.80
N LEU A 759 -2.86 30.54 -20.88
CA LEU A 759 -1.97 30.67 -22.03
C LEU A 759 -0.70 31.45 -21.68
N HIS A 760 -0.83 32.57 -20.96
CA HIS A 760 0.30 33.36 -20.47
C HIS A 760 1.27 32.52 -19.66
N LYS A 761 0.76 31.68 -18.76
CA LYS A 761 1.60 30.79 -17.95
C LYS A 761 2.39 29.81 -18.82
N ARG A 762 1.72 29.10 -19.75
CA ARG A 762 2.38 28.15 -20.67
C ARG A 762 3.47 28.83 -21.53
N ILE A 763 3.19 30.02 -22.07
CA ILE A 763 4.15 30.78 -22.88
C ILE A 763 5.33 31.25 -22.01
N SER A 764 5.07 31.68 -20.79
CA SER A 764 6.12 32.09 -19.82
C SER A 764 7.02 30.89 -19.43
N GLU A 765 6.47 29.69 -19.31
CA GLU A 765 7.23 28.45 -19.06
C GLU A 765 8.15 28.08 -20.25
N LEU A 766 7.79 28.51 -21.47
CA LEU A 766 8.61 28.38 -22.68
C LEU A 766 9.64 29.52 -22.84
N GLY A 767 9.72 30.46 -21.88
CA GLY A 767 10.70 31.54 -21.88
C GLY A 767 10.29 32.80 -22.65
N TYR A 768 9.01 32.94 -23.07
CA TYR A 768 8.52 34.12 -23.79
C TYR A 768 7.57 34.95 -22.96
N ALA A 769 7.52 36.28 -23.23
CA ALA A 769 6.53 37.17 -22.66
C ALA A 769 5.41 37.42 -23.69
N LEU A 770 4.15 37.09 -23.33
CA LEU A 770 2.99 37.31 -24.19
C LEU A 770 2.26 38.58 -23.81
N LYS A 771 1.92 39.41 -24.79
CA LYS A 771 1.09 40.59 -24.61
C LYS A 771 -0.02 40.58 -25.66
N ILE A 772 -1.27 40.73 -25.21
CA ILE A 772 -2.44 40.72 -26.08
C ILE A 772 -3.13 42.06 -25.96
N THR A 773 -3.36 42.71 -27.10
CA THR A 773 -4.01 44.07 -27.16
C THR A 773 -5.51 43.95 -26.87
N GLU A 774 -6.13 45.03 -26.39
CA GLU A 774 -7.58 45.03 -26.14
C GLU A 774 -8.39 44.85 -27.42
N ASN A 775 -7.90 45.38 -28.57
CA ASN A 775 -8.54 45.16 -29.86
C ASN A 775 -8.58 43.66 -30.25
N ALA A 776 -7.49 42.94 -30.01
CA ALA A 776 -7.43 41.50 -30.26
C ALA A 776 -8.41 40.73 -29.34
N LYS A 777 -8.50 41.14 -28.06
CA LYS A 777 -9.47 40.53 -27.11
C LYS A 777 -10.92 40.80 -27.56
N GLU A 778 -11.27 42.00 -27.99
CA GLU A 778 -12.61 42.35 -28.49
C GLU A 778 -12.97 41.55 -29.75
N PHE A 779 -12.05 41.41 -30.69
CA PHE A 779 -12.23 40.54 -31.85
C PHE A 779 -12.51 39.09 -31.49
N ILE A 780 -11.74 38.51 -30.54
CA ILE A 780 -11.94 37.13 -30.11
C ILE A 780 -13.29 36.95 -29.42
N ILE A 781 -13.74 37.98 -28.64
CA ILE A 781 -15.05 37.96 -28.00
C ILE A 781 -16.14 37.98 -29.06
N GLU A 782 -16.01 38.84 -30.10
CA GLU A 782 -16.99 38.92 -31.18
C GLU A 782 -17.12 37.60 -31.96
N LYS A 783 -16.00 36.94 -32.28
CA LYS A 783 -15.99 35.65 -32.99
C LYS A 783 -16.29 34.46 -32.09
N GLY A 784 -16.04 34.57 -30.77
CA GLY A 784 -16.19 33.51 -29.78
C GLY A 784 -17.49 33.57 -28.96
N PHE A 785 -18.31 34.59 -29.08
CA PHE A 785 -19.57 34.73 -28.37
C PHE A 785 -20.73 34.27 -29.23
N ASP A 786 -21.46 33.27 -28.75
CA ASP A 786 -22.75 32.82 -29.27
C ASP A 786 -23.76 32.81 -28.14
N PRO A 787 -24.84 33.58 -28.23
CA PRO A 787 -25.91 33.58 -27.22
C PRO A 787 -26.48 32.17 -26.93
N ASN A 788 -26.35 31.21 -27.82
CA ASN A 788 -26.86 29.87 -27.72
C ASN A 788 -25.90 28.91 -27.00
N TYR A 789 -24.59 29.12 -27.19
CA TYR A 789 -23.54 28.22 -26.70
C TYR A 789 -22.68 28.85 -25.61
N GLY A 790 -22.98 30.09 -25.19
CA GLY A 790 -22.28 30.83 -24.13
C GLY A 790 -20.78 31.02 -24.41
N ALA A 791 -19.95 30.72 -23.41
CA ALA A 791 -18.50 30.87 -23.53
C ALA A 791 -17.80 29.63 -24.17
N ARG A 792 -18.53 28.57 -24.55
CA ARG A 792 -17.92 27.36 -25.12
C ARG A 792 -17.17 27.59 -26.43
N PRO A 793 -17.67 28.43 -27.38
CA PRO A 793 -16.94 28.75 -28.58
C PRO A 793 -15.70 29.62 -28.36
N LEU A 794 -15.64 30.38 -27.22
CA LEU A 794 -14.51 31.26 -26.92
C LEU A 794 -13.17 30.53 -26.87
N LYS A 795 -13.16 29.34 -26.28
CA LYS A 795 -11.95 28.53 -26.20
C LYS A 795 -11.44 28.09 -27.57
N ARG A 796 -12.35 27.75 -28.48
CA ARG A 796 -12.00 27.45 -29.88
C ARG A 796 -11.54 28.72 -30.64
N ALA A 797 -12.12 29.86 -30.32
CA ALA A 797 -11.69 31.15 -30.91
C ALA A 797 -10.27 31.49 -30.46
N ILE A 798 -9.93 31.32 -29.16
CA ILE A 798 -8.58 31.51 -28.64
C ILE A 798 -7.61 30.57 -29.37
N GLN A 799 -7.94 29.31 -29.47
CA GLN A 799 -7.10 28.33 -30.16
C GLN A 799 -6.86 28.75 -31.61
N LYS A 800 -7.92 28.97 -32.38
CA LYS A 800 -7.83 29.27 -33.82
C LYS A 800 -7.17 30.63 -34.13
N TYR A 801 -7.43 31.64 -33.33
CA TYR A 801 -7.01 33.02 -33.65
C TYR A 801 -5.77 33.48 -32.85
N ILE A 802 -5.40 32.79 -31.73
CA ILE A 802 -4.19 33.11 -30.97
C ILE A 802 -3.20 31.97 -31.03
N GLU A 803 -3.59 30.74 -30.52
CA GLU A 803 -2.63 29.66 -30.33
C GLU A 803 -2.06 29.15 -31.66
N ASP A 804 -2.90 28.98 -32.71
CA ASP A 804 -2.44 28.49 -34.00
C ASP A 804 -1.48 29.47 -34.70
N PRO A 805 -1.82 30.82 -34.83
CA PRO A 805 -0.88 31.77 -35.39
C PRO A 805 0.40 31.95 -34.57
N LEU A 806 0.29 31.87 -33.24
CA LEU A 806 1.43 31.95 -32.34
C LEU A 806 2.38 30.78 -32.56
N ALA A 807 1.83 29.57 -32.68
CA ALA A 807 2.62 28.36 -32.94
C ALA A 807 3.32 28.41 -34.32
N GLU A 808 2.64 28.96 -35.35
CA GLU A 808 3.25 29.16 -36.66
C GLU A 808 4.45 30.09 -36.61
N GLU A 809 4.35 31.22 -35.89
CA GLU A 809 5.46 32.18 -35.77
C GLU A 809 6.61 31.63 -34.93
N MET A 810 6.32 30.87 -33.86
CA MET A 810 7.34 30.19 -33.06
C MET A 810 8.09 29.12 -33.84
N ILE A 811 7.40 28.36 -34.72
CA ILE A 811 8.01 27.36 -35.58
C ILE A 811 8.91 27.94 -36.67
N LYS A 812 8.59 29.15 -37.17
CA LYS A 812 9.44 29.86 -38.13
C LYS A 812 10.82 30.22 -37.57
N GLY A 813 11.00 30.13 -36.24
CA GLY A 813 12.31 30.27 -35.60
C GLY A 813 12.80 31.70 -35.48
N GLU A 814 11.92 32.70 -35.64
CA GLU A 814 12.25 34.14 -35.48
C GLU A 814 12.25 34.60 -34.03
N ALA A 815 11.62 33.81 -33.12
CA ALA A 815 11.55 34.09 -31.69
C ALA A 815 12.72 33.43 -30.92
N SER A 816 13.39 34.18 -30.05
CA SER A 816 14.44 33.73 -29.14
C SER A 816 13.94 33.80 -27.68
N GLU A 817 14.48 32.95 -26.78
CA GLU A 817 14.14 33.03 -25.35
C GLU A 817 14.38 34.45 -24.81
N GLY A 818 13.35 35.00 -24.16
CA GLY A 818 13.36 36.36 -23.60
C GLY A 818 12.67 37.41 -24.50
N ASP A 819 12.19 37.07 -25.71
CA ASP A 819 11.46 37.99 -26.59
C ASP A 819 10.01 38.21 -26.11
N GLU A 820 9.49 39.41 -26.34
CA GLU A 820 8.09 39.78 -26.09
C GLU A 820 7.26 39.57 -27.37
N ILE A 821 6.22 38.72 -27.27
CA ILE A 821 5.31 38.45 -28.36
C ILE A 821 4.05 39.27 -28.18
N GLU A 822 3.79 40.23 -29.06
CA GLU A 822 2.59 41.04 -29.03
C GLU A 822 1.58 40.55 -30.07
N VAL A 823 0.38 40.22 -29.61
CA VAL A 823 -0.75 39.81 -30.44
C VAL A 823 -1.70 40.99 -30.60
N ASP A 824 -1.86 41.44 -31.82
CA ASP A 824 -2.74 42.60 -32.16
C ASP A 824 -3.75 42.23 -33.26
N TYR A 825 -4.80 43.05 -33.39
CA TYR A 825 -5.82 42.89 -34.41
C TYR A 825 -5.68 43.96 -35.48
N ASP A 826 -5.40 43.56 -36.73
CA ASP A 826 -5.40 44.43 -37.89
C ASP A 826 -6.83 44.58 -38.45
N LYS A 827 -7.41 45.77 -38.24
CA LYS A 827 -8.76 46.11 -38.72
C LYS A 827 -8.87 46.14 -40.25
N ALA A 828 -7.77 46.40 -40.96
CA ALA A 828 -7.78 46.48 -42.42
C ALA A 828 -7.79 45.10 -43.09
N ALA A 829 -7.12 44.13 -42.49
CA ALA A 829 -7.03 42.78 -42.96
C ALA A 829 -8.04 41.81 -42.30
N ASP A 830 -8.82 42.25 -41.33
CA ASP A 830 -9.70 41.40 -40.47
C ASP A 830 -9.00 40.14 -39.93
N LYS A 831 -7.74 40.32 -39.51
CA LYS A 831 -6.89 39.20 -39.02
C LYS A 831 -6.10 39.60 -37.78
N ILE A 832 -5.80 38.59 -36.98
CA ILE A 832 -4.86 38.72 -35.86
C ILE A 832 -3.43 38.63 -36.43
N VAL A 833 -2.56 39.54 -36.00
CA VAL A 833 -1.15 39.64 -36.36
C VAL A 833 -0.33 39.42 -35.11
N VAL A 834 0.67 38.55 -35.21
CA VAL A 834 1.62 38.25 -34.12
C VAL A 834 2.93 38.97 -34.45
N ASN A 835 3.33 39.91 -33.59
CA ASN A 835 4.56 40.67 -33.72
C ASN A 835 5.57 40.25 -32.67
N ILE A 836 6.76 39.85 -33.05
CA ILE A 836 7.86 39.51 -32.14
C ILE A 836 8.68 40.78 -31.92
N GLN A 837 8.74 41.23 -30.66
CA GLN A 837 9.56 42.38 -30.26
C GLN A 837 10.76 41.90 -29.47
N LYS A 838 11.98 42.23 -29.93
CA LYS A 838 13.21 41.93 -29.17
C LYS A 838 13.29 42.84 -27.94
N PRO A 839 13.70 42.35 -26.80
CA PRO A 839 13.79 43.12 -25.57
C PRO A 839 14.72 44.32 -25.77
N ARG A 840 14.25 45.55 -25.48
CA ARG A 840 15.07 46.77 -25.48
C ARG A 840 16.19 46.58 -24.47
N SER A 841 17.46 46.39 -24.95
CA SER A 841 18.62 46.37 -24.07
C SER A 841 18.65 47.66 -23.24
N LYS A 842 18.70 47.53 -21.92
CA LYS A 842 18.97 48.70 -21.03
C LYS A 842 20.30 49.31 -21.46
N ARG A 843 20.26 50.47 -22.18
CA ARG A 843 21.42 51.29 -22.44
C ARG A 843 22.10 51.60 -21.11
N SER A 844 23.29 51.01 -20.90
CA SER A 844 24.17 51.39 -19.82
C SER A 844 24.50 52.88 -20.01
N LYS A 845 24.08 53.75 -19.05
CA LYS A 845 24.63 55.09 -18.90
C LYS A 845 26.10 54.95 -18.62
N LYS A 846 26.96 55.13 -19.65
CA LYS A 846 28.34 55.47 -19.49
C LYS A 846 28.39 56.80 -18.77
N GLY A 847 28.88 56.77 -17.53
CA GLY A 847 29.15 57.98 -16.78
C GLY A 847 30.26 58.80 -17.46
N ASP A 848 30.01 60.08 -17.63
CA ASP A 848 31.04 61.11 -17.91
C ASP A 848 32.02 61.13 -16.73
N GLU A 849 33.25 60.80 -16.95
CA GLU A 849 34.37 61.19 -16.08
C GLU A 849 34.68 62.68 -16.31
N PRO A 850 34.78 63.54 -15.28
CA PRO A 850 35.28 64.88 -15.44
C PRO A 850 36.83 64.81 -15.53
N LYS A 851 37.34 65.35 -16.61
CA LYS A 851 38.77 65.74 -16.71
C LYS A 851 39.03 66.90 -15.76
N THR A 852 39.90 66.69 -14.80
CA THR A 852 41.03 67.57 -14.36
C THR A 852 41.94 66.78 -13.40
#